data_f9805058dd5346a2d3079e61ea7b9858
#
_entry.id   f9805058dd5346a2d3079e61ea7b9858
#
_cell.length_a   1.000
_cell.length_b   1.000
_cell.length_c   1.000
_cell.angle_alpha   90.00
_cell.angle_beta   90.00
_cell.angle_gamma   90.00
#
_symmetry.space_group_name_H-M   'P 1'
#
loop_
_entity.id
_entity.type
_entity.pdbx_description
1 polymer ?
#
loop_
_entity_poly.entity_id
_entity_poly.type
_entity_poly.pdbx_seq_one_letter_code
_entity_poly.pdbx_strand_id
1 'polypeptide(L)'
;MITIALDEQGDFEGMFDDIKTGEPIFIGGVVFDDCDIKKEQQREKERIHHYLKGICETVGASYPEDLHVNHQRNNWAKVKKVKQKVTDTITEFMCRGTCQAIEGKFAEKLRQIPGRAGKYYVFVNMVCDDGNRQVNDRDSALIREDYGSNLYVHMAENVVERMIFHNPVIKNVNHVKLDLATRRVVLKGDDVAKADQYIRLGYEEDMDPSHASPGERIFCLTDKDNYRTAIQREMMDTGKYYIQFDSVGVKSIYYGGETPNYRMEFLYLADLICSNLGYKLPKAEADQLVWEVKQRADQYTGHDNNLIFVHDRVDAKFRKAWGKLEERDYYHTLSIAYDISHSDLAYADFYKKVWVKILEDQLKKENSLNDYNIALQRLHDYTRQNNIDQDKLIYIFSKLEDMKEQMEYRRSEDKAVLYKLYDAGVSAYCHVGRTDEAKLYFEQCKRYAKYADFETYLRTRTKLAVCLTDELQYEDACKLAKENKDYYEELMPLRQLILEDDSEGTIVYGIICSQLGQVYAFLRNEQAEAMFQKALKSMGNPESANYLITVSYLLHYYLDRKMQDQYEELAAVYFAGKSGLREQFSYILSEGTKGKDARLSMKFALYVFVRAIAAFYMERLSDGMLRRLLNIEEEVRGRGSDAAGQLSGHPWELIYKYLALIAYEKGREDATAGLMQKSETMIRNQGMIIDMIGWFGRIEVAMHMGQQQKAREICRCIPASLNEHNPVYQLIHETESFEDLYRILDNHIFTYMYR
;
A
#
# COMPACT_ATOMS: atom_id res chain seq x y z
N MET A 1 8.54 -32.23 18.58
CA MET A 1 9.78 -31.92 17.83
C MET A 1 9.43 -31.82 16.37
N ILE A 2 9.99 -30.86 15.65
CA ILE A 2 9.80 -30.71 14.20
C ILE A 2 11.13 -30.92 13.52
N THR A 3 11.13 -31.67 12.42
CA THR A 3 12.28 -31.81 11.53
C THR A 3 12.00 -31.00 10.26
N ILE A 4 12.87 -30.05 9.95
CA ILE A 4 12.83 -29.21 8.76
C ILE A 4 14.02 -29.61 7.89
N ALA A 5 13.77 -30.01 6.65
CA ALA A 5 14.80 -30.35 5.66
C ALA A 5 14.67 -29.44 4.46
N LEU A 6 15.74 -28.71 4.15
CA LEU A 6 15.81 -27.67 3.13
C LEU A 6 16.84 -27.97 2.07
N ASP A 7 16.49 -27.63 0.80
CA ASP A 7 17.39 -27.61 -0.33
C ASP A 7 17.12 -26.40 -1.23
N GLU A 8 18.05 -26.09 -2.10
CA GLU A 8 18.02 -24.91 -2.96
C GLU A 8 17.76 -25.27 -4.44
N GLN A 9 17.19 -24.31 -5.18
CA GLN A 9 17.08 -24.36 -6.63
C GLN A 9 17.26 -22.96 -7.22
N GLY A 10 18.02 -22.89 -8.32
CA GLY A 10 18.33 -21.64 -9.01
C GLY A 10 19.78 -21.22 -8.84
N ASP A 11 20.16 -20.13 -9.54
CA ASP A 11 21.51 -19.61 -9.53
C ASP A 11 21.66 -18.50 -8.49
N PHE A 12 22.03 -18.86 -7.28
CA PHE A 12 22.30 -17.90 -6.21
C PHE A 12 23.53 -17.04 -6.48
N GLU A 13 24.43 -17.43 -7.37
CA GLU A 13 25.64 -16.69 -7.72
C GLU A 13 25.38 -15.65 -8.81
N GLY A 14 24.56 -15.99 -9.80
CA GLY A 14 24.19 -15.09 -10.90
C GLY A 14 23.39 -13.87 -10.48
N MET A 15 22.85 -13.84 -9.26
CA MET A 15 22.22 -12.65 -8.71
C MET A 15 23.20 -11.49 -8.42
N PHE A 16 24.50 -11.73 -8.51
CA PHE A 16 25.52 -10.72 -8.16
C PHE A 16 26.15 -10.02 -9.35
N ASP A 17 26.31 -10.68 -10.48
CA ASP A 17 27.13 -10.15 -11.57
C ASP A 17 26.36 -9.56 -12.75
N ASP A 18 25.26 -10.11 -13.15
CA ASP A 18 24.29 -9.57 -14.11
C ASP A 18 23.07 -10.45 -14.03
N ILE A 19 22.07 -9.99 -13.34
CA ILE A 19 20.82 -10.72 -13.18
C ILE A 19 20.30 -11.08 -14.57
N LYS A 20 20.37 -12.35 -14.90
CA LYS A 20 19.57 -12.90 -15.99
C LYS A 20 18.12 -12.79 -15.57
N THR A 21 17.54 -11.64 -15.90
CA THR A 21 16.15 -11.32 -15.64
C THR A 21 15.27 -12.52 -15.91
N GLY A 22 14.57 -13.01 -14.90
CA GLY A 22 13.48 -13.96 -15.03
C GLY A 22 13.71 -15.40 -14.60
N GLU A 23 14.87 -15.78 -14.04
CA GLU A 23 14.98 -17.09 -13.39
C GLU A 23 14.75 -16.99 -11.89
N PRO A 24 13.72 -17.64 -11.33
CA PRO A 24 13.46 -17.59 -9.89
C PRO A 24 14.48 -18.43 -9.13
N ILE A 25 14.87 -17.89 -7.98
CA ILE A 25 15.64 -18.62 -6.98
C ILE A 25 14.68 -19.05 -5.90
N PHE A 26 14.79 -20.26 -5.39
CA PHE A 26 14.00 -20.70 -4.27
C PHE A 26 14.71 -21.72 -3.38
N ILE A 27 14.33 -21.68 -2.11
CA ILE A 27 14.62 -22.71 -1.14
C ILE A 27 13.31 -23.40 -0.81
N GLY A 28 13.32 -24.69 -0.84
CA GLY A 28 12.16 -25.47 -0.52
C GLY A 28 12.50 -26.75 0.19
N GLY A 29 11.48 -27.49 0.56
CA GLY A 29 11.67 -28.77 1.18
C GLY A 29 10.48 -29.27 1.93
N VAL A 30 10.75 -30.08 2.95
CA VAL A 30 9.72 -30.75 3.73
C VAL A 30 9.87 -30.47 5.20
N VAL A 31 8.75 -30.38 5.87
CA VAL A 31 8.66 -30.37 7.31
C VAL A 31 7.94 -31.63 7.76
N PHE A 32 8.51 -32.27 8.74
CA PHE A 32 7.91 -33.41 9.41
C PHE A 32 7.65 -33.09 10.87
N ASP A 33 6.38 -33.16 11.28
CA ASP A 33 5.95 -32.97 12.66
C ASP A 33 5.87 -34.34 13.34
N ASP A 34 6.85 -34.62 14.20
CA ASP A 34 7.03 -35.95 14.82
C ASP A 34 6.50 -36.07 16.26
N CYS A 35 5.68 -35.17 16.70
CA CYS A 35 4.94 -35.26 17.96
C CYS A 35 5.68 -36.02 19.11
N ASP A 36 6.94 -35.70 19.41
CA ASP A 36 7.69 -36.02 20.62
C ASP A 36 8.54 -37.31 20.70
N ILE A 37 8.66 -38.18 19.70
CA ILE A 37 9.40 -39.40 19.93
C ILE A 37 10.51 -39.65 18.89
N LYS A 38 11.78 -39.68 19.33
CA LYS A 38 12.94 -40.08 18.50
C LYS A 38 12.73 -41.38 17.71
N LYS A 39 11.90 -42.29 18.19
CA LYS A 39 11.54 -43.54 17.50
C LYS A 39 10.67 -43.29 16.27
N GLU A 40 9.79 -42.29 16.27
CA GLU A 40 8.96 -41.99 15.10
C GLU A 40 9.79 -41.37 13.97
N GLN A 41 10.75 -40.53 14.30
CA GLN A 41 11.70 -40.00 13.33
C GLN A 41 12.50 -41.10 12.61
N GLN A 42 12.99 -42.08 13.35
CA GLN A 42 13.74 -43.19 12.77
C GLN A 42 12.86 -44.05 11.87
N ARG A 43 11.65 -44.37 12.31
CA ARG A 43 10.67 -45.10 11.51
C ARG A 43 10.32 -44.36 10.21
N GLU A 44 10.17 -43.04 10.29
CA GLU A 44 9.84 -42.23 9.12
C GLU A 44 11.00 -42.20 8.13
N LYS A 45 12.23 -42.07 8.59
CA LYS A 45 13.42 -42.20 7.74
C LYS A 45 13.50 -43.56 7.04
N GLU A 46 13.24 -44.63 7.75
CA GLU A 46 13.17 -45.95 7.17
C GLU A 46 12.05 -46.07 6.11
N ARG A 47 10.90 -45.43 6.36
CA ARG A 47 9.79 -45.37 5.41
C ARG A 47 10.16 -44.58 4.14
N ILE A 48 10.82 -43.42 4.27
CA ILE A 48 11.34 -42.65 3.15
C ILE A 48 12.39 -43.48 2.38
N HIS A 49 13.31 -44.09 3.08
CA HIS A 49 14.32 -44.96 2.47
C HIS A 49 13.69 -46.05 1.59
N HIS A 50 12.75 -46.81 2.13
CA HIS A 50 12.05 -47.85 1.37
C HIS A 50 11.27 -47.32 0.19
N TYR A 51 10.64 -46.13 0.33
CA TYR A 51 9.91 -45.45 -0.73
C TYR A 51 10.84 -45.05 -1.88
N LEU A 52 11.92 -44.33 -1.59
CA LEU A 52 12.86 -43.87 -2.60
C LEU A 52 13.64 -45.03 -3.26
N LYS A 53 14.05 -46.01 -2.48
CA LYS A 53 14.69 -47.24 -2.99
C LYS A 53 13.76 -48.03 -3.93
N GLY A 54 12.51 -48.20 -3.54
CA GLY A 54 11.50 -48.88 -4.37
C GLY A 54 11.22 -48.12 -5.68
N ILE A 55 11.24 -46.77 -5.67
CA ILE A 55 11.17 -45.99 -6.90
C ILE A 55 12.38 -46.25 -7.80
N CYS A 56 13.61 -46.20 -7.25
CA CYS A 56 14.81 -46.45 -8.00
C CYS A 56 14.77 -47.85 -8.64
N GLU A 57 14.40 -48.89 -7.91
CA GLU A 57 14.24 -50.24 -8.42
C GLU A 57 13.22 -50.34 -9.55
N THR A 58 12.07 -49.62 -9.41
CA THR A 58 11.01 -49.64 -10.43
C THR A 58 11.44 -49.01 -11.75
N VAL A 59 12.31 -48.01 -11.73
CA VAL A 59 12.79 -47.30 -12.94
C VAL A 59 14.17 -47.78 -13.43
N GLY A 60 14.76 -48.83 -12.77
CA GLY A 60 16.07 -49.37 -13.10
C GLY A 60 17.24 -48.46 -12.75
N ALA A 61 17.07 -47.64 -11.68
CA ALA A 61 18.08 -46.76 -11.12
C ALA A 61 18.72 -47.32 -9.86
N SER A 62 19.93 -46.89 -9.50
CA SER A 62 20.62 -47.24 -8.29
C SER A 62 20.28 -46.24 -7.16
N TYR A 63 20.05 -46.79 -5.96
CA TYR A 63 19.81 -45.96 -4.77
C TYR A 63 21.06 -45.96 -3.88
N PRO A 64 21.51 -44.84 -3.36
CA PRO A 64 21.01 -43.45 -3.57
C PRO A 64 21.60 -42.72 -4.78
N GLU A 65 22.53 -43.30 -5.51
CA GLU A 65 23.41 -42.65 -6.50
C GLU A 65 22.66 -41.98 -7.65
N ASP A 66 21.51 -42.52 -8.05
CA ASP A 66 20.70 -41.97 -9.15
C ASP A 66 19.55 -41.09 -8.67
N LEU A 67 19.55 -40.65 -7.40
CA LEU A 67 18.65 -39.61 -6.92
C LEU A 67 19.07 -38.23 -7.40
N HIS A 68 20.37 -37.99 -7.56
CA HIS A 68 20.95 -36.72 -8.02
C HIS A 68 21.75 -36.88 -9.31
N VAL A 69 21.85 -35.80 -10.11
CA VAL A 69 22.61 -35.83 -11.37
C VAL A 69 24.09 -35.86 -11.07
N ASN A 70 24.77 -36.90 -11.59
CA ASN A 70 26.20 -37.01 -11.57
C ASN A 70 26.74 -37.04 -13.01
N HIS A 71 27.40 -35.97 -13.43
CA HIS A 71 27.94 -35.83 -14.79
C HIS A 71 28.99 -36.88 -15.13
N GLN A 72 29.78 -37.33 -14.15
CA GLN A 72 30.79 -38.37 -14.39
C GLN A 72 30.16 -39.74 -14.64
N ARG A 73 28.98 -40.03 -14.06
CA ARG A 73 28.23 -41.27 -14.25
C ARG A 73 27.25 -41.21 -15.41
N ASN A 74 27.07 -40.08 -16.02
CA ASN A 74 26.10 -39.87 -17.10
C ASN A 74 24.68 -40.44 -16.79
N ASN A 75 24.23 -40.24 -15.54
CA ASN A 75 23.00 -40.83 -15.03
C ASN A 75 21.74 -39.95 -15.24
N TRP A 76 21.86 -38.88 -15.99
CA TRP A 76 20.79 -37.88 -16.23
C TRP A 76 19.44 -38.52 -16.59
N ALA A 77 19.44 -39.52 -17.49
CA ALA A 77 18.19 -40.17 -17.92
C ALA A 77 17.51 -40.96 -16.81
N LYS A 78 18.30 -41.58 -15.92
CA LYS A 78 17.80 -42.32 -14.75
C LYS A 78 17.25 -41.37 -13.71
N VAL A 79 18.00 -40.31 -13.35
CA VAL A 79 17.57 -39.29 -12.43
C VAL A 79 16.25 -38.65 -12.87
N LYS A 80 16.12 -38.34 -14.17
CA LYS A 80 14.86 -37.82 -14.72
C LYS A 80 13.67 -38.76 -14.49
N LYS A 81 13.86 -40.08 -14.69
CA LYS A 81 12.81 -41.06 -14.44
C LYS A 81 12.46 -41.16 -12.95
N VAL A 82 13.47 -41.13 -12.08
CA VAL A 82 13.26 -41.12 -10.62
C VAL A 82 12.45 -39.86 -10.23
N LYS A 83 12.87 -38.68 -10.65
CA LYS A 83 12.15 -37.41 -10.35
C LYS A 83 10.71 -37.47 -10.83
N GLN A 84 10.47 -37.93 -12.07
CA GLN A 84 9.10 -38.06 -12.58
C GLN A 84 8.27 -39.02 -11.71
N LYS A 85 8.81 -40.17 -11.37
CA LYS A 85 8.10 -41.16 -10.56
C LYS A 85 7.83 -40.68 -9.13
N VAL A 86 8.74 -39.88 -8.56
CA VAL A 86 8.52 -39.20 -7.27
C VAL A 86 7.38 -38.20 -7.42
N THR A 87 7.37 -37.37 -8.44
CA THR A 87 6.28 -36.41 -8.69
C THR A 87 4.92 -37.10 -8.72
N ASP A 88 4.83 -38.26 -9.41
CA ASP A 88 3.58 -38.97 -9.58
C ASP A 88 3.06 -39.64 -8.27
N THR A 89 3.93 -39.92 -7.31
CA THR A 89 3.59 -40.73 -6.15
C THR A 89 3.81 -40.09 -4.79
N ILE A 90 4.48 -38.92 -4.74
CA ILE A 90 4.88 -38.30 -3.46
C ILE A 90 3.68 -37.83 -2.63
N THR A 91 2.64 -37.34 -3.27
CA THR A 91 1.42 -36.93 -2.58
C THR A 91 0.77 -38.09 -1.86
N GLU A 92 0.67 -39.22 -2.53
CA GLU A 92 0.14 -40.46 -1.93
C GLU A 92 1.03 -40.96 -0.78
N PHE A 93 2.37 -40.92 -0.96
CA PHE A 93 3.32 -41.26 0.08
C PHE A 93 3.18 -40.37 1.32
N MET A 94 3.10 -39.07 1.14
CA MET A 94 2.96 -38.10 2.25
C MET A 94 1.61 -38.24 2.97
N CYS A 95 0.53 -38.45 2.23
CA CYS A 95 -0.80 -38.62 2.82
C CYS A 95 -0.98 -39.96 3.54
N ARG A 96 -0.42 -41.04 3.03
CA ARG A 96 -0.55 -42.40 3.64
C ARG A 96 0.13 -42.52 4.99
N GLY A 97 1.20 -41.77 5.24
CA GLY A 97 1.93 -41.80 6.52
C GLY A 97 1.06 -41.44 7.73
N THR A 98 -0.02 -40.70 7.50
CA THR A 98 -0.98 -40.28 8.54
C THR A 98 -2.19 -41.21 8.69
N CYS A 99 -2.47 -42.07 7.71
CA CYS A 99 -3.68 -42.87 7.69
C CYS A 99 -3.50 -44.29 8.30
N GLN A 100 -2.26 -44.82 8.40
CA GLN A 100 -2.03 -46.16 8.94
C GLN A 100 -2.22 -46.29 10.46
N ALA A 101 -2.27 -45.18 11.20
CA ALA A 101 -2.50 -45.17 12.64
C ALA A 101 -3.99 -45.18 13.04
N ILE A 102 -4.91 -44.94 12.09
CA ILE A 102 -6.34 -44.83 12.40
C ILE A 102 -7.15 -45.50 11.29
N GLU A 103 -7.43 -46.78 11.46
CA GLU A 103 -8.35 -47.52 10.59
C GLU A 103 -9.80 -47.27 10.99
N GLY A 104 -10.69 -47.07 9.98
CA GLY A 104 -12.13 -47.05 10.15
C GLY A 104 -12.80 -45.67 9.98
N LYS A 105 -14.09 -45.58 10.33
CA LYS A 105 -14.96 -44.38 10.18
C LYS A 105 -14.43 -43.09 10.82
N PHE A 106 -13.44 -43.18 11.69
CA PHE A 106 -12.76 -42.04 12.31
C PHE A 106 -11.78 -41.34 11.36
N ALA A 107 -11.12 -42.12 10.47
CA ALA A 107 -10.18 -41.55 9.49
C ALA A 107 -10.88 -40.62 8.49
N GLU A 108 -12.10 -40.96 8.11
CA GLU A 108 -12.91 -40.16 7.18
C GLU A 108 -13.37 -38.82 7.82
N LYS A 109 -13.70 -38.86 9.11
CA LYS A 109 -14.03 -37.60 9.86
C LYS A 109 -12.82 -36.74 10.14
N LEU A 110 -11.65 -37.31 10.35
CA LEU A 110 -10.40 -36.55 10.56
C LEU A 110 -9.90 -35.88 9.26
N ARG A 111 -10.18 -36.46 8.09
CA ARG A 111 -9.92 -35.82 6.79
C ARG A 111 -10.77 -34.57 6.54
N GLN A 112 -11.90 -34.45 7.22
CA GLN A 112 -12.80 -33.29 7.11
C GLN A 112 -12.47 -32.16 8.09
N ILE A 113 -11.48 -32.34 8.97
CA ILE A 113 -11.04 -31.30 9.90
C ILE A 113 -9.89 -30.54 9.25
N PRO A 114 -10.09 -29.25 8.86
CA PRO A 114 -9.01 -28.44 8.28
C PRO A 114 -7.80 -28.42 9.22
N GLY A 115 -6.61 -28.69 8.71
CA GLY A 115 -5.36 -28.60 9.44
C GLY A 115 -4.88 -29.85 10.18
N ARG A 116 -5.53 -31.01 10.02
CA ARG A 116 -5.08 -32.31 10.60
C ARG A 116 -4.73 -33.37 9.57
N ALA A 117 -4.64 -33.03 8.31
CA ALA A 117 -4.57 -34.03 7.22
C ALA A 117 -3.17 -34.60 6.92
N GLY A 118 -2.12 -34.29 7.68
CA GLY A 118 -0.79 -34.85 7.42
C GLY A 118 0.28 -34.43 8.42
N LYS A 119 1.28 -35.24 8.59
CA LYS A 119 2.51 -34.92 9.33
C LYS A 119 3.55 -34.22 8.49
N TYR A 120 3.31 -34.08 7.18
CA TYR A 120 4.20 -33.43 6.23
C TYR A 120 3.64 -32.15 5.73
N TYR A 121 4.52 -31.16 5.65
CA TYR A 121 4.28 -29.88 5.00
C TYR A 121 5.36 -29.65 3.94
N VAL A 122 4.96 -29.15 2.78
CA VAL A 122 5.88 -28.64 1.76
C VAL A 122 5.94 -27.14 1.92
N PHE A 123 7.13 -26.57 1.87
CA PHE A 123 7.27 -25.13 1.84
C PHE A 123 8.24 -24.70 0.75
N VAL A 124 8.05 -23.48 0.31
CA VAL A 124 8.85 -22.84 -0.74
C VAL A 124 9.01 -21.38 -0.37
N ASN A 125 10.25 -20.91 -0.28
CA ASN A 125 10.57 -19.50 -0.25
C ASN A 125 11.18 -19.13 -1.61
N MET A 126 10.58 -18.17 -2.30
CA MET A 126 10.89 -17.82 -3.68
C MET A 126 11.27 -16.36 -3.82
N VAL A 127 12.34 -16.09 -4.55
CA VAL A 127 12.77 -14.75 -4.95
C VAL A 127 12.72 -14.65 -6.46
N CYS A 128 11.99 -13.67 -6.97
CA CYS A 128 11.97 -13.32 -8.39
C CYS A 128 12.46 -11.89 -8.58
N ASP A 129 13.22 -11.66 -9.62
CA ASP A 129 13.51 -10.30 -10.07
C ASP A 129 12.28 -9.73 -10.82
N ASP A 130 11.73 -8.64 -10.33
CA ASP A 130 10.60 -7.94 -10.94
C ASP A 130 11.01 -6.84 -11.93
N GLY A 131 12.31 -6.73 -12.24
CA GLY A 131 12.85 -5.71 -13.16
C GLY A 131 12.80 -4.27 -12.61
N ASN A 132 12.26 -4.05 -11.41
CA ASN A 132 12.10 -2.73 -10.79
C ASN A 132 13.26 -2.34 -9.87
N ARG A 133 14.35 -3.06 -9.86
CA ARG A 133 15.53 -2.74 -9.05
C ARG A 133 16.30 -1.56 -9.63
N GLN A 134 15.80 -0.36 -9.47
CA GLN A 134 16.66 0.83 -9.43
C GLN A 134 17.38 0.88 -8.07
N VAL A 135 18.36 0.02 -7.91
CA VAL A 135 19.29 0.09 -6.78
C VAL A 135 20.32 1.16 -7.13
N ASN A 136 20.43 2.22 -6.33
CA ASN A 136 21.52 3.17 -6.46
C ASN A 136 22.86 2.44 -6.37
N ASP A 137 23.85 2.78 -7.21
CA ASP A 137 25.15 2.11 -7.27
C ASP A 137 25.91 2.01 -5.93
N ARG A 138 25.61 2.88 -4.95
CA ARG A 138 26.15 2.82 -3.59
C ARG A 138 25.48 1.74 -2.73
N ASP A 139 24.16 1.58 -2.85
CA ASP A 139 23.41 0.56 -2.12
C ASP A 139 23.70 -0.82 -2.68
N SER A 140 24.03 -0.92 -3.98
CA SER A 140 24.34 -2.18 -4.64
C SER A 140 25.62 -2.84 -4.11
N ALA A 141 26.63 -2.09 -3.69
CA ALA A 141 27.88 -2.66 -3.19
C ALA A 141 27.73 -3.22 -1.77
N LEU A 142 27.06 -2.49 -0.86
CA LEU A 142 26.79 -2.94 0.51
C LEU A 142 25.76 -4.08 0.54
N ILE A 143 24.71 -3.98 -0.25
CA ILE A 143 23.70 -5.04 -0.41
C ILE A 143 24.31 -6.28 -1.09
N ARG A 144 25.26 -6.13 -2.00
CA ARG A 144 25.97 -7.25 -2.62
C ARG A 144 26.85 -8.02 -1.66
N GLU A 145 27.55 -7.36 -0.76
CA GLU A 145 28.40 -8.04 0.24
C GLU A 145 27.58 -8.77 1.30
N ASP A 146 26.53 -8.14 1.85
CA ASP A 146 25.67 -8.76 2.88
C ASP A 146 24.63 -9.71 2.31
N TYR A 147 24.05 -9.37 1.17
CA TYR A 147 22.94 -10.10 0.59
C TYR A 147 23.33 -11.43 -0.01
N GLY A 148 24.45 -11.49 -0.65
CA GLY A 148 24.92 -12.69 -1.31
C GLY A 148 25.40 -13.75 -0.37
N SER A 149 26.10 -13.32 0.65
CA SER A 149 26.60 -14.25 1.68
C SER A 149 25.47 -14.81 2.53
N ASN A 150 24.41 -14.04 2.70
CA ASN A 150 23.33 -14.35 3.62
C ASN A 150 21.98 -14.71 2.94
N LEU A 151 21.87 -14.59 1.61
CA LEU A 151 20.58 -14.85 0.93
C LEU A 151 20.06 -16.27 1.22
N TYR A 152 20.93 -17.26 1.14
CA TYR A 152 20.57 -18.64 1.46
C TYR A 152 20.20 -18.79 2.94
N VAL A 153 20.99 -18.23 3.83
CA VAL A 153 20.73 -18.22 5.28
C VAL A 153 19.42 -17.51 5.55
N HIS A 154 19.24 -16.34 4.99
CA HIS A 154 18.06 -15.50 5.17
C HIS A 154 16.78 -16.18 4.62
N MET A 155 16.85 -16.80 3.46
CA MET A 155 15.73 -17.56 2.92
C MET A 155 15.41 -18.79 3.77
N ALA A 156 16.43 -19.46 4.33
CA ALA A 156 16.24 -20.58 5.25
C ALA A 156 15.64 -20.11 6.58
N GLU A 157 16.10 -18.98 7.11
CA GLU A 157 15.56 -18.36 8.32
C GLU A 157 14.07 -18.01 8.14
N ASN A 158 13.73 -17.37 7.04
CA ASN A 158 12.34 -17.02 6.72
C ASN A 158 11.42 -18.23 6.69
N VAL A 159 11.93 -19.38 6.21
CA VAL A 159 11.16 -20.61 6.23
C VAL A 159 10.94 -21.11 7.64
N VAL A 160 12.01 -21.17 8.44
CA VAL A 160 11.94 -21.62 9.83
C VAL A 160 10.99 -20.74 10.63
N GLU A 161 11.11 -19.44 10.45
CA GLU A 161 10.28 -18.45 11.09
C GLU A 161 8.81 -18.63 10.74
N ARG A 162 8.47 -18.82 9.48
CA ARG A 162 7.09 -19.10 9.05
C ARG A 162 6.54 -20.39 9.63
N MET A 163 7.34 -21.41 9.70
CA MET A 163 6.94 -22.67 10.28
C MET A 163 6.56 -22.55 11.75
N ILE A 164 7.36 -21.80 12.48
CA ILE A 164 7.19 -21.64 13.93
C ILE A 164 6.03 -20.71 14.27
N PHE A 165 5.84 -19.66 13.47
CA PHE A 165 4.94 -18.56 13.83
C PHE A 165 3.57 -18.61 13.15
N HIS A 166 3.42 -19.28 12.02
CA HIS A 166 2.23 -19.19 11.18
C HIS A 166 1.46 -20.46 10.99
N ASN A 167 2.02 -21.58 11.36
CA ASN A 167 1.24 -22.80 11.24
C ASN A 167 0.29 -22.93 12.44
N PRO A 168 -1.03 -22.75 12.27
CA PRO A 168 -1.99 -22.91 13.35
C PRO A 168 -2.04 -24.36 13.88
N VAL A 169 -1.47 -25.31 13.15
CA VAL A 169 -1.39 -26.72 13.53
C VAL A 169 -0.17 -27.00 14.41
N ILE A 170 0.92 -26.24 14.23
CA ILE A 170 2.16 -26.37 14.98
C ILE A 170 2.11 -25.44 16.21
N LYS A 171 1.17 -25.66 17.11
CA LYS A 171 0.91 -24.74 18.22
C LYS A 171 1.93 -24.78 19.36
N ASN A 172 2.66 -25.89 19.55
CA ASN A 172 3.51 -26.11 20.72
C ASN A 172 4.88 -26.66 20.32
N VAL A 173 5.60 -25.94 19.46
CA VAL A 173 6.96 -26.35 19.07
C VAL A 173 7.94 -25.82 20.11
N ASN A 174 8.45 -26.73 20.92
CA ASN A 174 9.54 -26.42 21.84
C ASN A 174 10.90 -26.82 21.27
N HIS A 175 10.94 -27.74 20.31
CA HIS A 175 12.15 -28.30 19.76
C HIS A 175 12.12 -28.36 18.24
N VAL A 176 13.13 -27.80 17.59
CA VAL A 176 13.30 -27.81 16.13
C VAL A 176 14.62 -28.45 15.75
N LYS A 177 14.57 -29.34 14.79
CA LYS A 177 15.74 -29.88 14.11
C LYS A 177 15.76 -29.36 12.67
N LEU A 178 16.84 -28.68 12.31
CA LEU A 178 17.04 -28.14 10.99
C LEU A 178 18.15 -28.92 10.27
N ASP A 179 17.81 -29.53 9.14
CA ASP A 179 18.76 -30.19 8.25
C ASP A 179 18.79 -29.36 6.93
N LEU A 180 19.94 -28.79 6.61
CA LEU A 180 20.18 -28.00 5.42
C LEU A 180 21.06 -28.75 4.45
N ALA A 181 20.76 -28.70 3.15
CA ALA A 181 21.69 -29.14 2.13
C ALA A 181 22.92 -28.21 2.09
N THR A 182 24.10 -28.78 1.96
CA THR A 182 25.32 -28.00 1.80
C THR A 182 25.34 -27.35 0.42
N ARG A 183 25.53 -26.06 0.38
CA ARG A 183 25.81 -25.35 -0.86
C ARG A 183 27.26 -25.61 -1.28
N ARG A 184 27.44 -25.96 -2.54
CA ARG A 184 28.73 -26.27 -3.15
C ARG A 184 29.04 -25.30 -4.26
N VAL A 185 30.22 -24.71 -4.21
CA VAL A 185 30.74 -23.82 -5.25
C VAL A 185 31.99 -24.43 -5.88
N VAL A 186 32.04 -24.46 -7.20
CA VAL A 186 33.20 -24.96 -7.95
C VAL A 186 33.87 -23.78 -8.66
N LEU A 187 35.05 -23.40 -8.21
CA LEU A 187 35.83 -22.32 -8.79
C LEU A 187 36.82 -22.88 -9.84
N LYS A 188 36.88 -22.28 -11.02
CA LYS A 188 37.71 -22.66 -12.16
C LYS A 188 38.45 -21.46 -12.75
N GLY A 189 39.66 -21.69 -13.24
CA GLY A 189 40.43 -20.65 -13.95
C GLY A 189 40.55 -19.35 -13.15
N ASP A 190 40.14 -18.23 -13.71
CA ASP A 190 40.26 -16.91 -13.08
C ASP A 190 39.39 -16.76 -11.83
N ASP A 191 38.33 -17.55 -11.69
CA ASP A 191 37.42 -17.50 -10.53
C ASP A 191 38.09 -18.05 -9.26
N VAL A 192 39.19 -18.80 -9.36
CA VAL A 192 39.95 -19.27 -8.21
C VAL A 192 40.46 -18.09 -7.35
N ALA A 193 40.65 -16.91 -7.94
CA ALA A 193 40.97 -15.69 -7.21
C ALA A 193 39.88 -15.24 -6.21
N LYS A 194 38.64 -15.69 -6.36
CA LYS A 194 37.52 -15.44 -5.45
C LYS A 194 37.51 -16.35 -4.22
N ALA A 195 38.43 -17.29 -4.11
CA ALA A 195 38.48 -18.27 -3.02
C ALA A 195 38.43 -17.63 -1.61
N ASP A 196 39.24 -16.57 -1.40
CA ASP A 196 39.27 -15.84 -0.13
C ASP A 196 37.91 -15.19 0.23
N GLN A 197 37.13 -14.83 -0.78
CA GLN A 197 35.78 -14.30 -0.57
C GLN A 197 34.85 -15.37 -0.02
N TYR A 198 34.88 -16.57 -0.58
CA TYR A 198 34.05 -17.69 -0.10
C TYR A 198 34.45 -18.15 1.30
N ILE A 199 35.75 -18.15 1.60
CA ILE A 199 36.22 -18.48 2.97
C ILE A 199 35.68 -17.46 4.00
N ARG A 200 35.66 -16.16 3.67
CA ARG A 200 35.07 -15.13 4.55
C ARG A 200 33.56 -15.31 4.74
N LEU A 201 32.88 -15.94 3.79
CA LEU A 201 31.46 -16.23 3.82
C LEU A 201 31.12 -17.56 4.53
N GLY A 202 32.10 -18.17 5.21
CA GLY A 202 31.90 -19.42 5.95
C GLY A 202 31.96 -20.70 5.11
N TYR A 203 32.50 -20.62 3.88
CA TYR A 203 32.77 -21.80 3.08
C TYR A 203 34.13 -22.40 3.42
N GLU A 204 34.16 -23.72 3.52
CA GLU A 204 35.42 -24.48 3.67
C GLU A 204 35.76 -25.16 2.35
N GLU A 205 37.05 -25.17 2.02
CA GLU A 205 37.54 -25.89 0.84
C GLU A 205 37.42 -27.41 1.05
N ASP A 206 36.83 -28.09 0.09
CA ASP A 206 36.79 -29.55 0.05
C ASP A 206 38.15 -30.07 -0.40
N MET A 207 38.93 -30.56 0.54
CA MET A 207 40.30 -31.04 0.31
C MET A 207 40.36 -32.45 -0.29
N ASP A 208 39.21 -33.11 -0.55
CA ASP A 208 39.21 -34.43 -1.18
C ASP A 208 39.47 -34.35 -2.68
N PRO A 209 40.64 -34.82 -3.16
CA PRO A 209 40.99 -34.70 -4.56
C PRO A 209 40.12 -35.51 -5.51
N SER A 210 39.33 -36.47 -4.96
CA SER A 210 38.36 -37.23 -5.76
C SER A 210 37.11 -36.44 -6.14
N HIS A 211 36.85 -35.33 -5.48
CA HIS A 211 35.68 -34.50 -5.68
C HIS A 211 35.90 -33.39 -6.74
N ALA A 212 37.14 -33.04 -7.05
CA ALA A 212 37.49 -31.95 -7.97
C ALA A 212 38.21 -32.47 -9.23
N SER A 213 37.93 -31.83 -10.38
CA SER A 213 38.72 -32.01 -11.58
C SER A 213 40.03 -31.21 -11.54
N PRO A 214 41.06 -31.57 -12.29
CA PRO A 214 42.29 -30.81 -12.31
C PRO A 214 42.07 -29.31 -12.63
N GLY A 215 42.52 -28.44 -11.72
CA GLY A 215 42.34 -27.00 -11.84
C GLY A 215 41.03 -26.44 -11.27
N GLU A 216 40.20 -27.25 -10.64
CA GLU A 216 39.01 -26.83 -9.91
C GLU A 216 39.29 -26.83 -8.41
N ARG A 217 38.73 -25.85 -7.72
CA ARG A 217 38.64 -25.81 -6.24
C ARG A 217 37.18 -25.84 -5.83
N ILE A 218 36.86 -26.65 -4.87
CA ILE A 218 35.49 -26.85 -4.39
C ILE A 218 35.36 -26.26 -2.99
N PHE A 219 34.36 -25.49 -2.79
CA PHE A 219 34.04 -24.90 -1.50
C PHE A 219 32.64 -25.34 -1.08
N CYS A 220 32.52 -25.77 0.16
CA CYS A 220 31.24 -26.20 0.75
C CYS A 220 30.89 -25.30 1.92
N LEU A 221 29.64 -24.85 2.00
CA LEU A 221 29.17 -24.07 3.14
C LEU A 221 28.99 -25.00 4.33
N THR A 222 29.84 -24.87 5.35
CA THR A 222 29.85 -25.76 6.51
C THR A 222 29.58 -25.06 7.83
N ASP A 223 29.59 -23.70 7.81
CA ASP A 223 29.42 -22.91 9.02
C ASP A 223 28.01 -23.07 9.62
N LYS A 224 27.95 -23.95 10.64
CA LYS A 224 26.71 -24.24 11.38
C LYS A 224 26.37 -23.17 12.41
N ASP A 225 27.37 -22.45 12.89
CA ASP A 225 27.24 -21.53 14.02
C ASP A 225 26.66 -20.20 13.55
N ASN A 226 26.96 -19.78 12.31
CA ASN A 226 26.33 -18.59 11.73
C ASN A 226 24.82 -18.77 11.54
N TYR A 227 24.37 -19.89 10.97
CA TYR A 227 22.94 -20.21 10.86
C TYR A 227 22.25 -20.26 12.22
N ARG A 228 22.88 -20.91 13.18
CA ARG A 228 22.33 -21.04 14.53
C ARG A 228 22.25 -19.67 15.21
N THR A 229 23.27 -18.85 15.06
CA THR A 229 23.34 -17.51 15.67
C THR A 229 22.32 -16.56 15.03
N ALA A 230 22.18 -16.60 13.70
CA ALA A 230 21.21 -15.77 12.98
C ALA A 230 19.78 -16.14 13.36
N ILE A 231 19.42 -17.43 13.29
CA ILE A 231 18.09 -17.92 13.69
C ILE A 231 17.81 -17.62 15.17
N GLN A 232 18.78 -17.79 16.07
CA GLN A 232 18.61 -17.47 17.48
C GLN A 232 18.43 -15.97 17.72
N ARG A 233 19.13 -15.12 16.97
CA ARG A 233 18.96 -13.65 17.04
C ARG A 233 17.55 -13.25 16.65
N GLU A 234 17.06 -13.75 15.51
CA GLU A 234 15.71 -13.50 15.04
C GLU A 234 14.66 -13.94 16.05
N MET A 235 14.87 -15.09 16.69
CA MET A 235 13.99 -15.59 17.75
C MET A 235 14.03 -14.73 19.02
N MET A 236 15.18 -14.19 19.39
CA MET A 236 15.29 -13.27 20.52
C MET A 236 14.59 -11.95 20.24
N ASP A 237 14.74 -11.42 19.02
CA ASP A 237 14.12 -10.17 18.60
C ASP A 237 12.59 -10.29 18.51
N THR A 238 12.07 -11.47 18.19
CA THR A 238 10.62 -11.75 18.17
C THR A 238 10.04 -12.21 19.51
N GLY A 239 10.84 -12.30 20.58
CA GLY A 239 10.39 -12.71 21.91
C GLY A 239 10.07 -14.19 22.05
N LYS A 240 10.57 -15.05 21.13
CA LYS A 240 10.31 -16.50 21.11
C LYS A 240 11.53 -17.34 21.47
N TYR A 241 12.31 -16.85 22.42
CA TYR A 241 13.49 -17.51 22.99
C TYR A 241 13.21 -18.82 23.72
N TYR A 242 11.95 -19.21 23.88
CA TYR A 242 11.55 -20.51 24.45
C TYR A 242 11.68 -21.68 23.47
N ILE A 243 11.96 -21.40 22.18
CA ILE A 243 12.15 -22.45 21.18
C ILE A 243 13.60 -22.89 21.19
N GLN A 244 13.81 -24.18 21.40
CA GLN A 244 15.14 -24.77 21.41
C GLN A 244 15.41 -25.45 20.07
N PHE A 245 16.52 -25.07 19.42
CA PHE A 245 17.07 -25.84 18.31
C PHE A 245 17.91 -27.00 18.85
N ASP A 246 17.42 -28.22 18.68
CA ASP A 246 18.14 -29.41 19.11
C ASP A 246 19.36 -29.66 18.24
N SER A 247 19.28 -29.41 16.96
CA SER A 247 20.40 -29.46 16.03
C SER A 247 20.14 -28.62 14.78
N VAL A 248 21.18 -27.92 14.33
CA VAL A 248 21.28 -27.37 12.98
C VAL A 248 22.38 -28.16 12.28
N GLY A 249 22.03 -28.89 11.23
CA GLY A 249 22.98 -29.72 10.48
C GLY A 249 23.08 -29.25 9.04
N VAL A 250 24.24 -28.71 8.64
CA VAL A 250 24.57 -28.54 7.23
C VAL A 250 25.21 -29.80 6.72
N LYS A 251 24.65 -30.42 5.70
CA LYS A 251 25.07 -31.76 5.22
C LYS A 251 25.27 -31.74 3.71
N SER A 252 26.41 -32.33 3.29
CA SER A 252 26.61 -32.61 1.89
C SER A 252 25.68 -33.71 1.41
N ILE A 253 24.92 -33.50 0.36
CA ILE A 253 24.12 -34.51 -0.32
C ILE A 253 25.04 -35.41 -1.20
N TYR A 254 26.35 -35.38 -0.97
CA TYR A 254 27.29 -36.14 -1.79
C TYR A 254 27.26 -37.65 -1.46
N TYR A 255 26.98 -38.45 -2.48
CA TYR A 255 26.76 -39.87 -2.43
C TYR A 255 28.08 -40.63 -2.69
N GLY A 256 29.05 -40.53 -1.83
CA GLY A 256 30.33 -41.20 -1.99
C GLY A 256 30.73 -42.17 -0.87
N GLY A 257 29.88 -42.43 0.12
CA GLY A 257 30.20 -43.27 1.26
C GLY A 257 29.57 -44.66 1.23
N GLU A 258 30.29 -45.67 1.71
CA GLU A 258 29.91 -47.06 1.69
C GLU A 258 28.72 -47.48 2.57
N THR A 259 28.17 -46.59 3.37
CA THR A 259 26.99 -46.85 4.21
C THR A 259 25.90 -45.82 4.01
N PRO A 260 24.65 -46.25 3.71
CA PRO A 260 23.51 -45.36 3.62
C PRO A 260 23.34 -44.60 4.95
N ASN A 261 23.59 -43.33 4.92
CA ASN A 261 23.40 -42.50 6.11
C ASN A 261 21.91 -42.15 6.25
N TYR A 262 21.16 -43.00 6.98
CA TYR A 262 19.74 -42.79 7.27
C TYR A 262 19.38 -41.39 7.83
N ARG A 263 20.37 -40.54 8.12
CA ARG A 263 20.14 -39.16 8.56
C ARG A 263 19.84 -38.23 7.40
N MET A 264 19.94 -38.67 6.15
CA MET A 264 19.81 -37.83 4.97
C MET A 264 18.50 -38.00 4.19
N GLU A 265 17.65 -38.94 4.56
CA GLU A 265 16.43 -39.27 3.82
C GLU A 265 15.50 -38.05 3.67
N PHE A 266 15.36 -37.23 4.69
CA PHE A 266 14.58 -36.01 4.59
C PHE A 266 15.19 -35.01 3.60
N LEU A 267 16.52 -34.91 3.54
CA LEU A 267 17.19 -34.06 2.56
C LEU A 267 17.04 -34.55 1.12
N TYR A 268 17.10 -35.88 0.91
CA TYR A 268 16.83 -36.48 -0.40
C TYR A 268 15.41 -36.12 -0.88
N LEU A 269 14.45 -36.15 0.03
CA LEU A 269 13.08 -35.79 -0.27
C LEU A 269 12.97 -34.32 -0.58
N ALA A 270 13.67 -33.44 0.16
CA ALA A 270 13.72 -31.99 -0.08
C ALA A 270 14.33 -31.66 -1.44
N ASP A 271 15.50 -32.24 -1.79
CA ASP A 271 16.16 -32.08 -3.10
C ASP A 271 15.21 -32.46 -4.25
N LEU A 272 14.57 -33.60 -4.17
CA LEU A 272 13.67 -34.07 -5.21
C LEU A 272 12.47 -33.12 -5.39
N ILE A 273 11.92 -32.60 -4.32
CA ILE A 273 10.82 -31.63 -4.37
C ILE A 273 11.30 -30.32 -4.98
N CYS A 274 12.38 -29.74 -4.50
CA CYS A 274 12.93 -28.48 -5.03
C CYS A 274 13.27 -28.59 -6.51
N SER A 275 13.98 -29.63 -6.89
CA SER A 275 14.35 -29.88 -8.28
C SER A 275 13.15 -29.99 -9.21
N ASN A 276 12.02 -30.55 -8.75
CA ASN A 276 10.81 -30.66 -9.56
C ASN A 276 10.06 -29.34 -9.66
N LEU A 277 10.03 -28.55 -8.58
CA LEU A 277 9.39 -27.23 -8.59
C LEU A 277 10.04 -26.29 -9.61
N GLY A 278 11.36 -26.31 -9.73
CA GLY A 278 12.13 -25.49 -10.67
C GLY A 278 12.28 -26.05 -12.07
N TYR A 279 11.85 -27.29 -12.32
CA TYR A 279 12.11 -27.93 -13.61
C TYR A 279 11.32 -27.28 -14.76
N LYS A 280 12.04 -26.76 -15.77
CA LYS A 280 11.45 -26.15 -16.97
C LYS A 280 10.36 -25.12 -16.66
N LEU A 281 10.63 -24.22 -15.76
CA LEU A 281 9.76 -23.06 -15.59
C LEU A 281 9.64 -22.26 -16.90
N PRO A 282 8.46 -21.75 -17.24
CA PRO A 282 8.29 -20.91 -18.41
C PRO A 282 9.09 -19.60 -18.27
N LYS A 283 9.54 -19.04 -19.40
CA LYS A 283 10.03 -17.66 -19.39
C LYS A 283 8.82 -16.74 -19.27
N ALA A 284 8.61 -16.18 -18.11
CA ALA A 284 7.44 -15.38 -17.79
C ALA A 284 7.80 -14.30 -16.77
N GLU A 285 6.91 -13.33 -16.58
CA GLU A 285 7.04 -12.32 -15.54
C GLU A 285 6.92 -12.94 -14.14
N ALA A 286 7.46 -12.25 -13.13
CA ALA A 286 7.56 -12.72 -11.75
C ALA A 286 6.23 -13.25 -11.19
N ASP A 287 5.11 -12.57 -11.42
CA ASP A 287 3.79 -13.00 -10.91
C ASP A 287 3.33 -14.32 -11.50
N GLN A 288 3.59 -14.53 -12.79
CA GLN A 288 3.25 -15.79 -13.46
C GLN A 288 4.14 -16.94 -12.99
N LEU A 289 5.44 -16.67 -12.76
CA LEU A 289 6.37 -17.66 -12.19
C LEU A 289 5.98 -18.06 -10.77
N VAL A 290 5.63 -17.08 -9.92
CA VAL A 290 5.13 -17.32 -8.56
C VAL A 290 3.88 -18.19 -8.58
N TRP A 291 2.94 -17.89 -9.46
CA TRP A 291 1.71 -18.68 -9.61
C TRP A 291 2.02 -20.11 -10.06
N GLU A 292 2.90 -20.29 -11.05
CA GLU A 292 3.29 -21.60 -11.58
C GLU A 292 3.95 -22.47 -10.52
N VAL A 293 4.92 -21.91 -9.77
CA VAL A 293 5.62 -22.66 -8.69
C VAL A 293 4.63 -22.99 -7.58
N LYS A 294 3.72 -22.08 -7.22
CA LYS A 294 2.68 -22.35 -6.24
C LYS A 294 1.77 -23.49 -6.68
N GLN A 295 1.30 -23.52 -7.92
CA GLN A 295 0.47 -24.58 -8.45
C GLN A 295 1.19 -25.95 -8.43
N ARG A 296 2.48 -25.97 -8.75
CA ARG A 296 3.29 -27.19 -8.65
C ARG A 296 3.44 -27.66 -7.21
N ALA A 297 3.68 -26.75 -6.28
CA ALA A 297 3.80 -27.07 -4.86
C ALA A 297 2.47 -27.60 -4.30
N ASP A 298 1.32 -27.01 -4.68
CA ASP A 298 -0.02 -27.50 -4.31
C ASP A 298 -0.25 -28.96 -4.73
N GLN A 299 0.28 -29.36 -5.89
CA GLN A 299 0.17 -30.76 -6.36
C GLN A 299 0.88 -31.77 -5.43
N TYR A 300 1.95 -31.36 -4.75
CA TYR A 300 2.68 -32.23 -3.81
C TYR A 300 1.96 -32.41 -2.48
N THR A 301 1.17 -31.45 -2.07
CA THR A 301 0.56 -31.46 -0.73
C THR A 301 -0.85 -32.05 -0.71
N GLY A 302 -1.53 -32.03 -1.84
CA GLY A 302 -2.93 -32.48 -1.98
C GLY A 302 -3.94 -31.64 -1.19
N HIS A 303 -3.49 -30.66 -0.39
CA HIS A 303 -4.33 -29.75 0.40
C HIS A 303 -3.62 -28.42 0.62
N ASP A 304 -4.30 -27.31 0.42
CA ASP A 304 -3.79 -25.93 0.65
C ASP A 304 -3.18 -25.71 2.04
N ASN A 305 -3.65 -26.42 3.04
CA ASN A 305 -3.19 -26.29 4.43
C ASN A 305 -1.79 -26.86 4.70
N ASN A 306 -1.26 -27.69 3.78
CA ASN A 306 0.05 -28.31 3.90
C ASN A 306 1.11 -27.63 3.05
N LEU A 307 0.76 -26.55 2.37
CA LEU A 307 1.68 -25.71 1.62
C LEU A 307 1.98 -24.41 2.36
N ILE A 308 3.27 -24.12 2.51
CA ILE A 308 3.76 -22.84 3.02
C ILE A 308 4.55 -22.18 1.90
N PHE A 309 4.00 -21.15 1.33
CA PHE A 309 4.61 -20.42 0.22
C PHE A 309 5.01 -19.02 0.66
N VAL A 310 6.25 -18.62 0.38
CA VAL A 310 6.84 -17.33 0.71
C VAL A 310 7.34 -16.68 -0.56
N HIS A 311 7.08 -15.41 -0.72
CA HIS A 311 7.58 -14.64 -1.85
C HIS A 311 8.29 -13.35 -1.40
N ASP A 312 9.42 -13.04 -2.04
CA ASP A 312 10.37 -11.98 -1.61
C ASP A 312 9.87 -10.53 -1.79
N ARG A 313 8.74 -10.27 -2.48
CA ARG A 313 8.27 -8.88 -2.68
C ARG A 313 8.07 -8.10 -1.38
N VAL A 314 7.61 -8.77 -0.35
CA VAL A 314 7.41 -8.15 0.97
C VAL A 314 8.74 -7.95 1.67
N ASP A 315 9.66 -8.88 1.50
CA ASP A 315 11.00 -8.83 2.05
C ASP A 315 11.82 -7.65 1.48
N ALA A 316 11.76 -7.44 0.17
CA ALA A 316 12.37 -6.28 -0.46
C ALA A 316 11.82 -4.95 0.07
N LYS A 317 10.50 -4.87 0.32
CA LYS A 317 9.87 -3.70 0.95
C LYS A 317 10.34 -3.52 2.40
N PHE A 318 10.44 -4.60 3.16
CA PHE A 318 10.94 -4.56 4.54
C PHE A 318 12.39 -4.05 4.58
N ARG A 319 13.28 -4.60 3.77
CA ARG A 319 14.68 -4.12 3.68
C ARG A 319 14.78 -2.66 3.29
N LYS A 320 13.93 -2.21 2.35
CA LYS A 320 13.85 -0.79 2.01
C LYS A 320 13.37 0.06 3.19
N ALA A 321 12.39 -0.42 3.95
CA ALA A 321 11.92 0.26 5.15
C ALA A 321 13.01 0.30 6.22
N TRP A 322 13.74 -0.81 6.40
CA TRP A 322 14.87 -0.87 7.35
C TRP A 322 16.00 0.06 6.95
N GLY A 323 16.38 0.10 5.68
CA GLY A 323 17.37 1.07 5.19
C GLY A 323 16.94 2.53 5.43
N LYS A 324 15.64 2.83 5.26
CA LYS A 324 15.11 4.16 5.59
C LYS A 324 15.17 4.45 7.09
N LEU A 325 14.95 3.46 7.93
CA LEU A 325 15.10 3.58 9.37
C LEU A 325 16.55 3.87 9.78
N GLU A 326 17.52 3.17 9.20
CA GLU A 326 18.96 3.42 9.42
C GLU A 326 19.40 4.83 8.96
N GLU A 327 18.79 5.34 7.87
CA GLU A 327 18.93 6.73 7.42
C GLU A 327 18.19 7.73 8.31
N ARG A 328 17.44 7.27 9.34
CA ARG A 328 16.54 8.06 10.19
C ARG A 328 15.43 8.78 9.44
N ASP A 329 15.03 8.22 8.30
CA ASP A 329 13.92 8.70 7.50
C ASP A 329 12.60 8.09 7.98
N TYR A 330 12.11 8.55 9.14
CA TYR A 330 10.97 7.96 9.83
C TYR A 330 9.68 7.99 9.02
N TYR A 331 9.46 9.05 8.23
CA TYR A 331 8.28 9.15 7.37
C TYR A 331 8.24 8.04 6.31
N HIS A 332 9.33 7.85 5.56
CA HIS A 332 9.36 6.81 4.52
C HIS A 332 9.39 5.40 5.12
N THR A 333 10.02 5.23 6.28
CA THR A 333 9.94 3.96 7.01
C THR A 333 8.47 3.60 7.32
N LEU A 334 7.70 4.51 7.90
CA LEU A 334 6.30 4.32 8.21
C LEU A 334 5.42 4.16 6.96
N SER A 335 5.69 4.95 5.92
CA SER A 335 4.99 4.84 4.64
C SER A 335 5.14 3.46 4.01
N ILE A 336 6.35 2.91 4.01
CA ILE A 336 6.59 1.55 3.48
C ILE A 336 6.02 0.48 4.43
N ALA A 337 6.09 0.68 5.75
CA ALA A 337 5.49 -0.22 6.72
C ALA A 337 3.96 -0.34 6.52
N TYR A 338 3.29 0.79 6.24
CA TYR A 338 1.88 0.79 5.87
C TYR A 338 1.63 -0.02 4.59
N ASP A 339 2.43 0.19 3.54
CA ASP A 339 2.29 -0.53 2.27
C ASP A 339 2.54 -2.05 2.43
N ILE A 340 3.41 -2.45 3.36
CA ILE A 340 3.58 -3.85 3.75
C ILE A 340 2.30 -4.38 4.41
N SER A 341 1.75 -3.64 5.38
CA SER A 341 0.58 -4.07 6.15
C SER A 341 -0.69 -4.22 5.29
N HIS A 342 -0.80 -3.47 4.20
CA HIS A 342 -1.95 -3.44 3.29
C HIS A 342 -1.71 -4.16 1.95
N SER A 343 -0.61 -4.92 1.82
CA SER A 343 -0.38 -5.70 0.60
C SER A 343 -1.40 -6.84 0.49
N ASP A 344 -1.98 -7.03 -0.70
CA ASP A 344 -3.01 -8.06 -1.00
C ASP A 344 -2.49 -9.51 -1.00
N LEU A 345 -1.22 -9.70 -0.70
CA LEU A 345 -0.59 -11.01 -0.67
C LEU A 345 -1.04 -11.79 0.57
N ALA A 346 -1.93 -12.75 0.41
CA ALA A 346 -2.51 -13.57 1.49
C ALA A 346 -1.45 -14.28 2.37
N TYR A 347 -0.33 -14.68 1.77
CA TYR A 347 0.80 -15.27 2.48
C TYR A 347 1.71 -14.25 3.18
N ALA A 348 1.46 -12.96 2.98
CA ALA A 348 2.18 -11.88 3.64
C ALA A 348 1.62 -11.53 5.04
N ASP A 349 0.55 -12.18 5.51
CA ASP A 349 -0.08 -11.85 6.80
C ASP A 349 0.86 -11.94 7.99
N PHE A 350 1.87 -12.77 7.88
CA PHE A 350 2.89 -12.86 8.90
C PHE A 350 3.89 -11.71 8.85
N TYR A 351 4.46 -11.45 7.71
CA TYR A 351 5.37 -10.33 7.53
C TYR A 351 4.68 -9.02 7.88
N LYS A 352 3.38 -8.89 7.53
CA LYS A 352 2.56 -7.75 7.93
C LYS A 352 2.59 -7.51 9.44
N LYS A 353 2.46 -8.56 10.23
CA LYS A 353 2.34 -8.43 11.69
C LYS A 353 3.69 -8.33 12.40
N VAL A 354 4.66 -9.12 12.00
CA VAL A 354 5.95 -9.20 12.71
C VAL A 354 6.91 -8.11 12.23
N TRP A 355 7.10 -7.95 10.93
CA TRP A 355 8.07 -6.99 10.42
C TRP A 355 7.62 -5.54 10.59
N VAL A 356 6.34 -5.27 10.37
CA VAL A 356 5.78 -3.96 10.69
C VAL A 356 5.96 -3.65 12.17
N LYS A 357 5.69 -4.63 13.04
CA LYS A 357 5.91 -4.46 14.47
C LYS A 357 7.38 -4.24 14.83
N ILE A 358 8.30 -4.96 14.20
CA ILE A 358 9.75 -4.76 14.41
C ILE A 358 10.16 -3.33 14.04
N LEU A 359 9.71 -2.83 12.88
CA LEU A 359 9.97 -1.46 12.45
C LEU A 359 9.38 -0.43 13.43
N GLU A 360 8.14 -0.64 13.86
CA GLU A 360 7.47 0.24 14.83
C GLU A 360 8.16 0.23 16.21
N ASP A 361 8.55 -0.94 16.69
CA ASP A 361 9.25 -1.08 17.98
C ASP A 361 10.67 -0.50 17.94
N GLN A 362 11.32 -0.54 16.78
CA GLN A 362 12.61 0.12 16.61
C GLN A 362 12.46 1.65 16.53
N LEU A 363 11.44 2.15 15.81
CA LEU A 363 11.12 3.58 15.78
C LEU A 363 10.87 4.16 17.17
N LYS A 364 10.28 3.39 18.09
CA LYS A 364 10.07 3.81 19.48
C LYS A 364 11.39 3.96 20.28
N LYS A 365 12.50 3.47 19.79
CA LYS A 365 13.82 3.65 20.41
C LYS A 365 14.54 4.89 19.89
N GLU A 366 14.06 5.45 18.79
CA GLU A 366 14.63 6.64 18.16
C GLU A 366 14.29 7.91 18.95
N ASN A 367 15.28 8.81 19.10
CA ASN A 367 15.14 10.03 19.90
C ASN A 367 15.67 11.30 19.19
N SER A 368 15.95 11.23 17.91
CA SER A 368 16.44 12.37 17.13
C SER A 368 15.31 13.36 16.83
N LEU A 369 15.26 14.45 17.57
CA LEU A 369 14.26 15.50 17.39
C LEU A 369 14.33 16.16 16.00
N ASN A 370 15.53 16.29 15.43
CA ASN A 370 15.72 16.86 14.10
C ASN A 370 15.07 15.99 13.02
N ASP A 371 15.34 14.68 13.04
CA ASP A 371 14.80 13.75 12.04
C ASP A 371 13.30 13.56 12.22
N TYR A 372 12.82 13.59 13.47
CA TYR A 372 11.40 13.64 13.79
C TYR A 372 10.71 14.89 13.20
N ASN A 373 11.32 16.06 13.33
CA ASN A 373 10.80 17.30 12.72
C ASN A 373 10.74 17.22 11.19
N ILE A 374 11.74 16.57 10.56
CA ILE A 374 11.74 16.32 9.11
C ILE A 374 10.57 15.38 8.73
N ALA A 375 10.34 14.33 9.52
CA ALA A 375 9.22 13.41 9.28
C ALA A 375 7.86 14.12 9.35
N LEU A 376 7.66 15.01 10.33
CA LEU A 376 6.45 15.84 10.44
C LEU A 376 6.29 16.78 9.24
N GLN A 377 7.38 17.36 8.74
CA GLN A 377 7.33 18.22 7.55
C GLN A 377 6.89 17.40 6.32
N ARG A 378 7.44 16.20 6.12
CA ARG A 378 7.05 15.32 5.01
C ARG A 378 5.59 14.86 5.12
N LEU A 379 5.11 14.59 6.34
CA LEU A 379 3.70 14.30 6.57
C LEU A 379 2.82 15.49 6.18
N HIS A 380 3.21 16.70 6.55
CA HIS A 380 2.53 17.92 6.15
C HIS A 380 2.51 18.10 4.61
N ASP A 381 3.64 17.81 3.93
CA ASP A 381 3.70 17.87 2.46
C ASP A 381 2.82 16.80 1.81
N TYR A 382 2.69 15.62 2.43
CA TYR A 382 1.76 14.57 2.01
C TYR A 382 0.31 15.05 2.05
N THR A 383 -0.11 15.79 3.09
CA THR A 383 -1.48 16.32 3.20
C THR A 383 -1.84 17.33 2.10
N ARG A 384 -0.88 17.81 1.30
CA ARG A 384 -1.10 18.73 0.19
C ARG A 384 -1.24 18.05 -1.17
N GLN A 385 -1.13 16.73 -1.24
CA GLN A 385 -1.25 15.96 -2.48
C GLN A 385 -2.72 15.78 -2.88
N ASN A 386 -2.97 15.66 -4.18
CA ASN A 386 -4.36 15.55 -4.70
C ASN A 386 -5.03 14.19 -4.46
N ASN A 387 -4.25 13.12 -4.23
CA ASN A 387 -4.76 11.76 -4.03
C ASN A 387 -4.12 11.18 -2.76
N ILE A 388 -4.70 11.49 -1.63
CA ILE A 388 -4.22 11.04 -0.33
C ILE A 388 -4.92 9.72 0.01
N ASP A 389 -4.14 8.71 0.38
CA ASP A 389 -4.64 7.56 1.09
C ASP A 389 -4.88 7.96 2.55
N GLN A 390 -6.16 8.04 2.93
CA GLN A 390 -6.58 8.52 4.25
C GLN A 390 -6.14 7.59 5.38
N ASP A 391 -6.21 6.28 5.17
CA ASP A 391 -5.81 5.29 6.16
C ASP A 391 -4.29 5.34 6.38
N LYS A 392 -3.52 5.51 5.30
CA LYS A 392 -2.08 5.73 5.37
C LYS A 392 -1.70 7.00 6.11
N LEU A 393 -2.44 8.07 5.86
CA LEU A 393 -2.24 9.35 6.55
C LEU A 393 -2.41 9.20 8.06
N ILE A 394 -3.52 8.60 8.49
CA ILE A 394 -3.81 8.37 9.91
C ILE A 394 -2.81 7.41 10.54
N TYR A 395 -2.44 6.33 9.83
CA TYR A 395 -1.43 5.39 10.31
C TYR A 395 -0.09 6.10 10.59
N ILE A 396 0.45 6.83 9.60
CA ILE A 396 1.73 7.54 9.76
C ILE A 396 1.62 8.56 10.89
N PHE A 397 0.54 9.34 10.93
CA PHE A 397 0.33 10.34 11.99
C PHE A 397 0.33 9.69 13.37
N SER A 398 -0.44 8.61 13.58
CA SER A 398 -0.54 7.93 14.88
C SER A 398 0.81 7.40 15.36
N LYS A 399 1.62 6.84 14.45
CA LYS A 399 2.96 6.34 14.81
C LYS A 399 3.94 7.46 15.14
N LEU A 400 3.91 8.58 14.42
CA LEU A 400 4.69 9.76 14.78
C LEU A 400 4.22 10.35 16.12
N GLU A 401 2.92 10.33 16.41
CA GLU A 401 2.41 10.74 17.70
C GLU A 401 2.92 9.84 18.84
N ASP A 402 2.94 8.52 18.65
CA ASP A 402 3.50 7.57 19.62
C ASP A 402 4.99 7.85 19.91
N MET A 403 5.74 8.36 18.95
CA MET A 403 7.17 8.68 19.09
C MET A 403 7.44 9.94 19.91
N LYS A 404 6.47 10.81 20.13
CA LYS A 404 6.68 12.12 20.79
C LYS A 404 7.27 12.02 22.20
N GLU A 405 6.95 10.97 22.94
CA GLU A 405 7.39 10.76 24.32
C GLU A 405 8.88 10.37 24.42
N GLN A 406 9.46 9.83 23.33
CA GLN A 406 10.88 9.47 23.27
C GLN A 406 11.76 10.67 22.86
N MET A 407 11.15 11.73 22.31
CA MET A 407 11.91 12.89 21.84
C MET A 407 12.41 13.76 22.99
N GLU A 408 13.67 14.14 22.96
CA GLU A 408 14.28 14.99 23.98
C GLU A 408 14.07 16.49 23.64
N TYR A 409 13.17 17.14 24.35
CA TYR A 409 12.91 18.59 24.23
C TYR A 409 13.80 19.37 25.22
N ARG A 410 15.09 19.53 24.87
CA ARG A 410 16.09 20.14 25.78
C ARG A 410 15.93 21.64 25.94
N ARG A 411 15.46 22.33 24.91
CA ARG A 411 15.26 23.78 24.88
C ARG A 411 13.77 24.13 24.75
N SER A 412 13.42 25.34 25.17
CA SER A 412 12.06 25.85 25.03
C SER A 412 11.59 25.85 23.57
N GLU A 413 12.50 26.19 22.66
CA GLU A 413 12.26 26.26 21.19
C GLU A 413 11.97 24.88 20.59
N ASP A 414 12.52 23.83 21.16
CA ASP A 414 12.29 22.44 20.69
C ASP A 414 10.80 22.07 20.75
N LYS A 415 10.03 22.77 21.58
CA LYS A 415 8.56 22.59 21.70
C LYS A 415 7.77 23.09 20.48
N ALA A 416 8.41 23.82 19.56
CA ALA A 416 7.82 24.15 18.26
C ALA A 416 7.51 22.87 17.45
N VAL A 417 8.27 21.79 17.66
CA VAL A 417 8.02 20.48 17.02
C VAL A 417 6.72 19.88 17.51
N LEU A 418 6.35 20.09 18.79
CA LEU A 418 5.05 19.65 19.31
C LEU A 418 3.88 20.41 18.66
N TYR A 419 4.06 21.73 18.40
CA TYR A 419 3.07 22.45 17.64
C TYR A 419 2.86 21.85 16.24
N LYS A 420 3.97 21.56 15.53
CA LYS A 420 3.90 20.92 14.21
C LYS A 420 3.24 19.56 14.23
N LEU A 421 3.50 18.74 15.26
CA LEU A 421 2.81 17.46 15.42
C LEU A 421 1.29 17.65 15.53
N TYR A 422 0.86 18.56 16.40
CA TYR A 422 -0.57 18.79 16.60
C TYR A 422 -1.24 19.47 15.39
N ASP A 423 -0.56 20.36 14.68
CA ASP A 423 -1.03 20.88 13.40
C ASP A 423 -1.17 19.78 12.33
N ALA A 424 -0.23 18.84 12.30
CA ALA A 424 -0.35 17.65 11.47
C ALA A 424 -1.56 16.79 11.84
N GLY A 425 -1.87 16.67 13.15
CA GLY A 425 -3.08 16.01 13.66
C GLY A 425 -4.36 16.69 13.19
N VAL A 426 -4.44 18.04 13.33
CA VAL A 426 -5.56 18.81 12.78
C VAL A 426 -5.73 18.52 11.29
N SER A 427 -4.63 18.58 10.52
CA SER A 427 -4.67 18.32 9.07
C SER A 427 -5.11 16.90 8.75
N ALA A 428 -4.58 15.89 9.44
CA ALA A 428 -4.88 14.48 9.20
C ALA A 428 -6.36 14.17 9.45
N TYR A 429 -6.90 14.62 10.57
CA TYR A 429 -8.29 14.36 10.93
C TYR A 429 -9.29 15.20 10.11
N CYS A 430 -8.90 16.40 9.66
CA CYS A 430 -9.69 17.15 8.69
C CYS A 430 -9.80 16.39 7.34
N HIS A 431 -8.73 15.74 6.88
CA HIS A 431 -8.75 14.98 5.62
C HIS A 431 -9.65 13.73 5.66
N VAL A 432 -9.87 13.16 6.83
CA VAL A 432 -10.73 11.98 7.00
C VAL A 432 -12.14 12.32 7.51
N GLY A 433 -12.48 13.61 7.62
CA GLY A 433 -13.81 14.06 8.06
C GLY A 433 -14.10 13.76 9.55
N ARG A 434 -13.07 13.68 10.40
CA ARG A 434 -13.19 13.44 11.84
C ARG A 434 -12.99 14.74 12.61
N THR A 435 -14.01 15.57 12.59
CA THR A 435 -13.95 16.95 13.10
C THR A 435 -13.71 17.01 14.61
N ASP A 436 -14.25 16.10 15.39
CA ASP A 436 -14.09 16.11 16.84
C ASP A 436 -12.64 15.85 17.25
N GLU A 437 -11.97 14.91 16.57
CA GLU A 437 -10.54 14.67 16.78
C GLU A 437 -9.70 15.87 16.29
N ALA A 438 -10.05 16.46 15.17
CA ALA A 438 -9.38 17.68 14.70
C ALA A 438 -9.49 18.81 15.74
N LYS A 439 -10.66 18.98 16.37
CA LYS A 439 -10.85 19.93 17.50
C LYS A 439 -9.96 19.61 18.69
N LEU A 440 -9.82 18.31 19.07
CA LEU A 440 -8.95 17.91 20.18
C LEU A 440 -7.49 18.28 19.90
N TYR A 441 -6.99 17.99 18.70
CA TYR A 441 -5.63 18.37 18.31
C TYR A 441 -5.46 19.90 18.20
N PHE A 442 -6.49 20.60 17.78
CA PHE A 442 -6.46 22.06 17.76
C PHE A 442 -6.35 22.65 19.18
N GLU A 443 -7.01 22.06 20.19
CA GLU A 443 -6.82 22.47 21.59
C GLU A 443 -5.35 22.28 22.04
N GLN A 444 -4.66 21.25 21.55
CA GLN A 444 -3.22 21.11 21.79
C GLN A 444 -2.42 22.22 21.05
N CYS A 445 -2.77 22.54 19.81
CA CYS A 445 -2.13 23.66 19.08
C CYS A 445 -2.23 24.97 19.87
N LYS A 446 -3.37 25.28 20.51
CA LYS A 446 -3.54 26.48 21.35
C LYS A 446 -2.53 26.50 22.51
N ARG A 447 -2.28 25.34 23.16
CA ARG A 447 -1.31 25.25 24.27
C ARG A 447 0.12 25.55 23.86
N TYR A 448 0.46 25.23 22.62
CA TYR A 448 1.79 25.41 22.04
C TYR A 448 1.89 26.58 21.07
N ALA A 449 0.84 27.39 20.92
CA ALA A 449 0.75 28.51 19.97
C ALA A 449 1.92 29.51 20.10
N LYS A 450 2.43 29.72 21.30
CA LYS A 450 3.57 30.63 21.55
C LYS A 450 4.89 30.18 20.91
N TYR A 451 4.97 28.93 20.40
CA TYR A 451 6.14 28.37 19.72
C TYR A 451 5.95 28.32 18.19
N ALA A 452 4.79 28.72 17.69
CA ALA A 452 4.53 28.89 16.26
C ALA A 452 4.63 30.37 15.88
N ASP A 453 4.95 30.64 14.63
CA ASP A 453 4.70 31.95 14.08
C ASP A 453 3.19 32.20 13.92
N PHE A 454 2.81 33.45 13.88
CA PHE A 454 1.42 33.85 13.86
C PHE A 454 0.67 33.35 12.60
N GLU A 455 1.33 33.36 11.45
CA GLU A 455 0.74 32.91 10.20
C GLU A 455 0.50 31.41 10.19
N THR A 456 1.44 30.63 10.68
CA THR A 456 1.27 29.18 10.87
C THR A 456 0.08 28.88 11.78
N TYR A 457 -0.07 29.62 12.89
CA TYR A 457 -1.22 29.49 13.77
C TYR A 457 -2.55 29.81 13.09
N LEU A 458 -2.61 30.91 12.32
CA LEU A 458 -3.80 31.25 11.56
C LEU A 458 -4.11 30.21 10.45
N ARG A 459 -3.09 29.68 9.80
CA ARG A 459 -3.27 28.59 8.81
C ARG A 459 -3.88 27.33 9.46
N THR A 460 -3.44 26.95 10.66
CA THR A 460 -4.04 25.83 11.42
C THR A 460 -5.52 26.11 11.73
N ARG A 461 -5.84 27.31 12.19
CA ARG A 461 -7.23 27.73 12.43
C ARG A 461 -8.07 27.71 11.15
N THR A 462 -7.49 28.13 10.04
CA THR A 462 -8.16 28.12 8.73
C THR A 462 -8.45 26.70 8.26
N LYS A 463 -7.52 25.75 8.44
CA LYS A 463 -7.76 24.32 8.15
C LYS A 463 -8.95 23.77 8.95
N LEU A 464 -9.01 24.07 10.25
CA LEU A 464 -10.13 23.65 11.07
C LEU A 464 -11.45 24.29 10.61
N ALA A 465 -11.45 25.56 10.23
CA ALA A 465 -12.64 26.22 9.74
C ALA A 465 -13.12 25.64 8.41
N VAL A 466 -12.21 25.20 7.51
CA VAL A 466 -12.56 24.43 6.31
C VAL A 466 -13.19 23.09 6.68
N CYS A 467 -12.58 22.35 7.59
CA CYS A 467 -13.11 21.06 8.06
C CYS A 467 -14.53 21.20 8.65
N LEU A 468 -14.76 22.21 9.48
CA LEU A 468 -16.08 22.53 10.01
C LEU A 468 -17.10 22.85 8.90
N THR A 469 -16.65 23.54 7.85
CA THR A 469 -17.48 23.84 6.67
C THR A 469 -17.85 22.55 5.93
N ASP A 470 -16.88 21.69 5.69
CA ASP A 470 -17.06 20.42 4.99
C ASP A 470 -17.97 19.46 5.79
N GLU A 471 -18.02 19.59 7.11
CA GLU A 471 -18.89 18.83 7.99
C GLU A 471 -20.22 19.55 8.30
N LEU A 472 -20.60 20.56 7.54
CA LEU A 472 -21.85 21.34 7.67
C LEU A 472 -22.01 22.12 8.98
N GLN A 473 -20.91 22.30 9.76
CA GLN A 473 -20.89 23.07 10.99
C GLN A 473 -20.64 24.56 10.69
N TYR A 474 -21.53 25.17 9.89
CA TYR A 474 -21.31 26.50 9.32
C TYR A 474 -21.22 27.63 10.36
N GLU A 475 -21.97 27.55 11.48
CA GLU A 475 -21.90 28.54 12.55
C GLU A 475 -20.53 28.52 13.24
N ASP A 476 -20.02 27.34 13.60
CA ASP A 476 -18.70 27.19 14.21
C ASP A 476 -17.59 27.61 13.24
N ALA A 477 -17.71 27.22 11.96
CA ALA A 477 -16.81 27.66 10.92
C ALA A 477 -16.79 29.19 10.76
N CYS A 478 -17.97 29.82 10.78
CA CYS A 478 -18.14 31.25 10.70
C CYS A 478 -17.51 32.00 11.87
N LYS A 479 -17.74 31.50 13.09
CA LYS A 479 -17.13 32.06 14.30
C LYS A 479 -15.61 32.05 14.20
N LEU A 480 -15.04 30.88 13.84
CA LEU A 480 -13.59 30.70 13.75
C LEU A 480 -12.97 31.54 12.61
N ALA A 481 -13.64 31.63 11.46
CA ALA A 481 -13.18 32.43 10.33
C ALA A 481 -13.25 33.97 10.62
N LYS A 482 -14.29 34.40 11.35
CA LYS A 482 -14.37 35.79 11.84
C LYS A 482 -13.23 36.14 12.77
N GLU A 483 -13.01 35.26 13.78
CA GLU A 483 -11.90 35.46 14.73
C GLU A 483 -10.55 35.50 13.99
N ASN A 484 -10.34 34.66 12.98
CA ASN A 484 -9.11 34.71 12.16
C ASN A 484 -8.92 36.06 11.45
N LYS A 485 -10.01 36.55 10.88
CA LYS A 485 -10.01 37.85 10.22
C LYS A 485 -9.69 38.97 11.20
N ASP A 486 -10.36 38.99 12.36
CA ASP A 486 -10.19 40.00 13.37
C ASP A 486 -8.76 39.99 13.96
N TYR A 487 -8.20 38.84 14.28
CA TYR A 487 -6.81 38.72 14.71
C TYR A 487 -5.81 39.27 13.67
N TYR A 488 -6.05 39.00 12.37
CA TYR A 488 -5.17 39.47 11.35
C TYR A 488 -5.27 41.01 11.19
N GLU A 489 -6.48 41.56 11.24
CA GLU A 489 -6.73 43.00 11.14
C GLU A 489 -6.14 43.80 12.31
N GLU A 490 -6.16 43.22 13.53
CA GLU A 490 -5.52 43.81 14.71
C GLU A 490 -3.99 43.90 14.57
N LEU A 491 -3.36 42.93 13.91
CA LEU A 491 -1.91 42.87 13.70
C LEU A 491 -1.42 43.55 12.44
N MET A 492 -2.30 43.85 11.48
CA MET A 492 -1.94 44.44 10.19
C MET A 492 -1.18 45.78 10.32
N PRO A 493 -1.59 46.73 11.20
CA PRO A 493 -0.85 47.97 11.37
C PRO A 493 0.59 47.78 11.87
N LEU A 494 0.81 46.80 12.74
CA LEU A 494 2.12 46.48 13.26
C LEU A 494 3.01 45.82 12.18
N ARG A 495 2.45 44.91 11.38
CA ARG A 495 3.14 44.29 10.25
C ARG A 495 3.61 45.33 9.24
N GLN A 496 2.75 46.29 8.87
CA GLN A 496 3.08 47.38 7.94
C GLN A 496 4.21 48.28 8.44
N LEU A 497 4.39 48.40 9.76
CA LEU A 497 5.46 49.16 10.36
C LEU A 497 6.81 48.42 10.37
N ILE A 498 6.78 47.08 10.40
CA ILE A 498 7.97 46.24 10.57
C ILE A 498 8.47 45.69 9.24
N LEU A 499 7.59 45.36 8.32
CA LEU A 499 7.90 44.72 7.04
C LEU A 499 7.91 45.77 5.92
N GLU A 500 8.99 45.82 5.15
CA GLU A 500 9.08 46.62 3.95
C GLU A 500 8.19 46.09 2.83
N ASP A 501 8.04 44.77 2.75
CA ASP A 501 7.12 44.08 1.84
C ASP A 501 6.35 42.99 2.61
N ASP A 502 5.03 43.12 2.67
CA ASP A 502 4.09 42.19 3.31
C ASP A 502 3.24 41.42 2.27
N SER A 503 3.81 41.11 1.12
CA SER A 503 3.09 40.41 0.05
C SER A 503 2.56 39.04 0.48
N GLU A 504 3.29 38.29 1.28
CA GLU A 504 2.83 37.01 1.82
C GLU A 504 1.67 37.17 2.82
N GLY A 505 1.74 38.17 3.70
CA GLY A 505 0.68 38.46 4.64
C GLY A 505 -0.61 38.89 3.95
N THR A 506 -0.53 39.65 2.88
CA THR A 506 -1.73 40.03 2.11
C THR A 506 -2.39 38.82 1.44
N ILE A 507 -1.62 37.81 0.99
CA ILE A 507 -2.16 36.57 0.46
C ILE A 507 -2.87 35.77 1.56
N VAL A 508 -2.25 35.61 2.75
CA VAL A 508 -2.87 34.94 3.90
C VAL A 508 -4.17 35.57 4.31
N TYR A 509 -4.21 36.90 4.37
CA TYR A 509 -5.43 37.63 4.67
C TYR A 509 -6.51 37.45 3.59
N GLY A 510 -6.11 37.44 2.33
CA GLY A 510 -7.00 37.14 1.21
C GLY A 510 -7.62 35.71 1.34
N ILE A 511 -6.85 34.72 1.73
CA ILE A 511 -7.34 33.33 1.96
C ILE A 511 -8.37 33.32 3.12
N ILE A 512 -8.10 34.01 4.22
CA ILE A 512 -9.02 34.12 5.35
C ILE A 512 -10.34 34.80 4.93
N CYS A 513 -10.28 35.90 4.18
CA CYS A 513 -11.46 36.56 3.67
C CYS A 513 -12.25 35.68 2.68
N SER A 514 -11.56 34.95 1.80
CA SER A 514 -12.17 34.01 0.87
C SER A 514 -12.96 32.92 1.58
N GLN A 515 -12.36 32.31 2.62
CA GLN A 515 -13.03 31.33 3.44
C GLN A 515 -14.24 31.91 4.16
N LEU A 516 -14.12 33.08 4.76
CA LEU A 516 -15.26 33.71 5.42
C LEU A 516 -16.38 34.03 4.43
N GLY A 517 -16.03 34.43 3.20
CA GLY A 517 -16.98 34.64 2.11
C GLY A 517 -17.72 33.36 1.75
N GLN A 518 -17.01 32.23 1.68
CA GLN A 518 -17.60 30.92 1.41
C GLN A 518 -18.58 30.52 2.53
N VAL A 519 -18.18 30.61 3.78
CA VAL A 519 -19.06 30.28 4.93
C VAL A 519 -20.28 31.20 5.00
N TYR A 520 -20.11 32.50 4.70
CA TYR A 520 -21.24 33.42 4.60
C TYR A 520 -22.20 33.01 3.48
N ALA A 521 -21.67 32.56 2.34
CA ALA A 521 -22.52 32.10 1.24
C ALA A 521 -23.37 30.89 1.66
N PHE A 522 -22.76 29.88 2.37
CA PHE A 522 -23.50 28.76 2.92
C PHE A 522 -24.56 29.18 3.96
N LEU A 523 -24.26 30.15 4.80
CA LEU A 523 -25.22 30.74 5.74
C LEU A 523 -26.23 31.72 5.07
N ARG A 524 -26.20 31.85 3.75
CA ARG A 524 -27.02 32.78 2.97
C ARG A 524 -26.92 34.25 3.45
N ASN A 525 -25.75 34.62 4.00
CA ASN A 525 -25.47 35.95 4.48
C ASN A 525 -25.08 36.88 3.31
N GLU A 526 -25.69 38.03 3.23
CA GLU A 526 -25.48 39.01 2.17
C GLU A 526 -24.04 39.59 2.13
N GLN A 527 -23.28 39.47 3.21
CA GLN A 527 -21.89 39.89 3.28
C GLN A 527 -20.91 38.98 2.51
N ALA A 528 -21.37 37.85 1.97
CA ALA A 528 -20.53 36.88 1.26
C ALA A 528 -19.74 37.52 0.12
N GLU A 529 -20.44 38.25 -0.77
CA GLU A 529 -19.84 38.93 -1.91
C GLU A 529 -18.76 39.94 -1.49
N ALA A 530 -19.06 40.77 -0.48
CA ALA A 530 -18.12 41.75 0.03
C ALA A 530 -16.83 41.11 0.56
N MET A 531 -16.91 39.91 1.19
CA MET A 531 -15.74 39.18 1.66
C MET A 531 -14.93 38.59 0.50
N PHE A 532 -15.57 38.04 -0.52
CA PHE A 532 -14.87 37.60 -1.71
C PHE A 532 -14.16 38.73 -2.45
N GLN A 533 -14.83 39.88 -2.63
CA GLN A 533 -14.21 41.04 -3.24
C GLN A 533 -13.01 41.56 -2.43
N LYS A 534 -13.13 41.55 -1.10
CA LYS A 534 -12.02 41.93 -0.20
C LYS A 534 -10.85 40.95 -0.34
N ALA A 535 -11.13 39.64 -0.47
CA ALA A 535 -10.14 38.60 -0.69
C ALA A 535 -9.36 38.82 -2.01
N LEU A 536 -10.09 39.02 -3.11
CA LEU A 536 -9.49 39.24 -4.43
C LEU A 536 -8.63 40.51 -4.46
N LYS A 537 -9.12 41.59 -3.84
CA LYS A 537 -8.35 42.83 -3.70
C LYS A 537 -7.06 42.62 -2.91
N SER A 538 -7.11 41.86 -1.83
CA SER A 538 -5.94 41.58 -0.99
C SER A 538 -4.91 40.70 -1.72
N MET A 539 -5.32 39.66 -2.44
CA MET A 539 -4.42 38.79 -3.17
C MET A 539 -3.73 39.47 -4.36
N GLY A 540 -4.39 40.42 -5.00
CA GLY A 540 -3.85 41.32 -6.02
C GLY A 540 -3.43 40.68 -7.35
N ASN A 541 -2.98 39.43 -7.39
CA ASN A 541 -2.49 38.77 -8.60
C ASN A 541 -3.57 37.87 -9.25
N PRO A 542 -4.19 38.27 -10.37
CA PRO A 542 -5.26 37.53 -11.04
C PRO A 542 -4.83 36.17 -11.61
N GLU A 543 -3.53 35.86 -11.69
CA GLU A 543 -3.02 34.62 -12.22
C GLU A 543 -2.62 33.61 -11.12
N SER A 544 -2.63 34.04 -9.86
CA SER A 544 -2.29 33.17 -8.75
C SER A 544 -3.39 32.14 -8.51
N ALA A 545 -2.99 30.93 -8.08
CA ALA A 545 -3.92 29.83 -7.79
C ALA A 545 -4.97 30.24 -6.75
N ASN A 546 -4.57 30.90 -5.65
CA ASN A 546 -5.49 31.32 -4.59
C ASN A 546 -6.51 32.36 -5.10
N TYR A 547 -6.10 33.27 -5.97
CA TYR A 547 -7.00 34.23 -6.60
C TYR A 547 -8.06 33.52 -7.45
N LEU A 548 -7.63 32.60 -8.33
CA LEU A 548 -8.54 31.87 -9.22
C LEU A 548 -9.47 30.93 -8.47
N ILE A 549 -9.01 30.32 -7.36
CA ILE A 549 -9.87 29.56 -6.45
C ILE A 549 -10.96 30.47 -5.87
N THR A 550 -10.60 31.64 -5.40
CA THR A 550 -11.56 32.60 -4.85
C THR A 550 -12.54 33.06 -5.92
N VAL A 551 -12.05 33.33 -7.15
CA VAL A 551 -12.92 33.66 -8.30
C VAL A 551 -13.91 32.51 -8.56
N SER A 552 -13.48 31.25 -8.50
CA SER A 552 -14.39 30.11 -8.72
C SER A 552 -15.51 30.06 -7.66
N TYR A 553 -15.21 30.34 -6.39
CA TYR A 553 -16.22 30.43 -5.33
C TYR A 553 -17.22 31.53 -5.56
N LEU A 554 -16.74 32.71 -5.95
CA LEU A 554 -17.60 33.85 -6.25
C LEU A 554 -18.46 33.61 -7.50
N LEU A 555 -17.93 32.93 -8.52
CA LEU A 555 -18.71 32.50 -9.68
C LEU A 555 -19.83 31.54 -9.27
N HIS A 556 -19.55 30.56 -8.39
CA HIS A 556 -20.58 29.67 -7.88
C HIS A 556 -21.62 30.42 -7.04
N TYR A 557 -21.22 31.41 -6.25
CA TYR A 557 -22.15 32.27 -5.54
C TYR A 557 -23.09 33.03 -6.48
N TYR A 558 -22.57 33.65 -7.57
CA TYR A 558 -23.39 34.31 -8.56
C TYR A 558 -24.34 33.37 -9.31
N LEU A 559 -23.89 32.13 -9.60
CA LEU A 559 -24.75 31.11 -10.18
C LEU A 559 -25.89 30.71 -9.24
N ASP A 560 -25.63 30.58 -7.95
CA ASP A 560 -26.65 30.27 -6.94
C ASP A 560 -27.66 31.38 -6.78
N ARG A 561 -27.21 32.65 -6.83
CA ARG A 561 -28.06 33.83 -6.72
C ARG A 561 -28.68 34.28 -8.05
N LYS A 562 -28.42 33.55 -9.16
CA LYS A 562 -28.88 33.86 -10.51
C LYS A 562 -28.48 35.28 -10.99
N MET A 563 -27.29 35.73 -10.59
CA MET A 563 -26.72 37.02 -10.90
C MET A 563 -25.90 36.95 -12.20
N GLN A 564 -26.58 36.91 -13.36
CA GLN A 564 -25.94 36.64 -14.64
C GLN A 564 -24.91 37.68 -15.05
N ASP A 565 -25.21 38.97 -14.89
CA ASP A 565 -24.31 40.06 -15.33
C ASP A 565 -22.97 40.02 -14.56
N GLN A 566 -23.04 39.82 -13.23
CA GLN A 566 -21.86 39.71 -12.39
C GLN A 566 -21.06 38.44 -12.69
N TYR A 567 -21.77 37.33 -12.99
CA TYR A 567 -21.13 36.11 -13.45
C TYR A 567 -20.36 36.33 -14.75
N GLU A 568 -20.97 36.97 -15.77
CA GLU A 568 -20.34 37.18 -17.07
C GLU A 568 -19.09 38.07 -16.96
N GLU A 569 -19.14 39.14 -16.15
CA GLU A 569 -18.00 40.00 -15.88
C GLU A 569 -16.83 39.23 -15.24
N LEU A 570 -17.10 38.46 -14.19
CA LEU A 570 -16.07 37.73 -13.47
C LEU A 570 -15.56 36.52 -14.28
N ALA A 571 -16.44 35.84 -15.04
CA ALA A 571 -16.09 34.71 -15.91
C ALA A 571 -15.11 35.16 -17.03
N ALA A 572 -15.19 36.40 -17.49
CA ALA A 572 -14.21 36.93 -18.43
C ALA A 572 -12.78 36.92 -17.85
N VAL A 573 -12.63 37.19 -16.56
CA VAL A 573 -11.33 37.13 -15.86
C VAL A 573 -10.92 35.66 -15.72
N TYR A 574 -11.84 34.79 -15.26
CA TYR A 574 -11.58 33.37 -15.00
C TYR A 574 -11.16 32.62 -16.28
N PHE A 575 -11.86 32.85 -17.39
CA PHE A 575 -11.60 32.20 -18.68
C PHE A 575 -10.69 33.03 -19.62
N ALA A 576 -9.87 33.92 -19.07
CA ALA A 576 -8.87 34.66 -19.82
C ALA A 576 -9.43 35.42 -21.05
N GLY A 577 -10.55 36.15 -20.88
CA GLY A 577 -11.19 36.94 -21.91
C GLY A 577 -12.01 36.15 -22.94
N LYS A 578 -12.21 34.83 -22.73
CA LYS A 578 -13.05 34.03 -23.61
C LYS A 578 -14.54 34.24 -23.27
N SER A 579 -15.32 34.72 -24.21
CA SER A 579 -16.74 35.10 -24.01
C SER A 579 -17.73 34.07 -24.56
N GLY A 580 -17.36 33.31 -25.59
CA GLY A 580 -18.22 32.32 -26.20
C GLY A 580 -18.11 30.92 -25.56
N LEU A 581 -19.24 30.19 -25.43
CA LEU A 581 -19.26 28.83 -24.85
C LEU A 581 -18.22 27.90 -25.50
N ARG A 582 -18.09 27.94 -26.81
CA ARG A 582 -17.10 27.12 -27.54
C ARG A 582 -15.67 27.53 -27.23
N GLU A 583 -15.41 28.81 -27.09
CA GLU A 583 -14.07 29.34 -26.77
C GLU A 583 -13.67 28.99 -25.32
N GLN A 584 -14.61 29.20 -24.37
CA GLN A 584 -14.40 28.82 -22.98
C GLN A 584 -14.12 27.34 -22.83
N PHE A 585 -14.92 26.47 -23.44
CA PHE A 585 -14.72 25.03 -23.40
C PHE A 585 -13.38 24.60 -24.00
N SER A 586 -13.01 25.15 -25.14
CA SER A 586 -11.72 24.86 -25.78
C SER A 586 -10.54 25.36 -24.93
N TYR A 587 -10.68 26.52 -24.26
CA TYR A 587 -9.71 27.04 -23.32
C TYR A 587 -9.54 26.15 -22.10
N ILE A 588 -10.63 25.72 -21.46
CA ILE A 588 -10.60 24.80 -20.31
C ILE A 588 -9.84 23.53 -20.65
N LEU A 589 -10.13 22.92 -21.80
CA LEU A 589 -9.46 21.69 -22.21
C LEU A 589 -7.98 21.92 -22.54
N SER A 590 -7.63 23.05 -23.19
CA SER A 590 -6.25 23.34 -23.57
C SER A 590 -5.38 23.75 -22.38
N GLU A 591 -5.95 24.52 -21.45
CA GLU A 591 -5.23 24.98 -20.26
C GLU A 591 -5.08 23.86 -19.25
N GLY A 592 -6.15 23.13 -18.98
CA GLY A 592 -6.16 22.06 -17.98
C GLY A 592 -5.25 20.88 -18.30
N THR A 593 -4.77 20.74 -19.54
CA THR A 593 -3.81 19.71 -19.93
C THR A 593 -2.35 20.10 -19.77
N LYS A 594 -2.06 21.34 -19.35
CA LYS A 594 -0.68 21.82 -19.12
C LYS A 594 -0.03 21.28 -17.84
N GLY A 595 -0.73 20.45 -17.08
CA GLY A 595 -0.20 19.83 -15.86
C GLY A 595 0.08 20.87 -14.76
N LYS A 596 1.29 20.87 -14.20
CA LYS A 596 1.66 21.78 -13.09
C LYS A 596 1.69 23.24 -13.46
N ASP A 597 1.85 23.56 -14.74
CA ASP A 597 1.91 24.93 -15.26
C ASP A 597 0.53 25.45 -15.70
N ALA A 598 -0.53 24.70 -15.42
CA ALA A 598 -1.89 25.11 -15.74
C ALA A 598 -2.33 26.29 -14.88
N ARG A 599 -2.87 27.33 -15.54
CA ARG A 599 -3.45 28.49 -14.85
C ARG A 599 -4.67 28.13 -14.02
N LEU A 600 -5.46 27.11 -14.45
CA LEU A 600 -6.63 26.63 -13.73
C LEU A 600 -6.77 25.11 -13.82
N SER A 601 -7.39 24.52 -12.82
CA SER A 601 -7.70 23.11 -12.83
C SER A 601 -8.85 22.83 -13.80
N MET A 602 -8.63 21.93 -14.76
CA MET A 602 -9.61 21.57 -15.79
C MET A 602 -10.95 21.16 -15.19
N LYS A 603 -10.95 20.26 -14.22
CA LYS A 603 -12.18 19.69 -13.66
C LYS A 603 -13.01 20.73 -12.90
N PHE A 604 -12.39 21.63 -12.13
CA PHE A 604 -13.11 22.68 -11.44
C PHE A 604 -13.61 23.77 -12.40
N ALA A 605 -12.83 24.13 -13.41
CA ALA A 605 -13.26 25.07 -14.43
C ALA A 605 -14.41 24.50 -15.29
N LEU A 606 -14.35 23.20 -15.60
CA LEU A 606 -15.43 22.49 -16.28
C LEU A 606 -16.70 22.43 -15.43
N TYR A 607 -16.56 22.25 -14.12
CA TYR A 607 -17.71 22.27 -13.20
C TYR A 607 -18.41 23.64 -13.21
N VAL A 608 -17.67 24.74 -13.06
CA VAL A 608 -18.22 26.10 -13.20
C VAL A 608 -18.93 26.27 -14.54
N PHE A 609 -18.29 25.82 -15.62
CA PHE A 609 -18.78 25.97 -16.99
C PHE A 609 -20.09 25.23 -17.25
N VAL A 610 -20.19 23.93 -16.90
CA VAL A 610 -21.41 23.14 -17.13
C VAL A 610 -22.56 23.64 -16.26
N ARG A 611 -22.25 24.08 -15.03
CA ARG A 611 -23.22 24.70 -14.13
C ARG A 611 -23.77 26.02 -14.70
N ALA A 612 -22.92 26.84 -15.30
CA ALA A 612 -23.33 28.07 -15.95
C ALA A 612 -24.21 27.84 -17.18
N ILE A 613 -23.91 26.76 -17.95
CA ILE A 613 -24.79 26.37 -19.06
C ILE A 613 -26.18 25.99 -18.53
N ALA A 614 -26.25 25.18 -17.49
CA ALA A 614 -27.52 24.79 -16.88
C ALA A 614 -28.32 26.02 -16.32
N ALA A 615 -27.60 26.99 -15.75
CA ALA A 615 -28.24 28.15 -15.12
C ALA A 615 -28.64 29.29 -16.09
N PHE A 616 -27.80 29.60 -17.10
CA PHE A 616 -27.96 30.83 -17.90
C PHE A 616 -27.94 30.62 -19.41
N TYR A 617 -27.39 29.51 -19.92
CA TYR A 617 -27.07 29.39 -21.34
C TYR A 617 -27.77 28.26 -22.06
N MET A 618 -28.81 27.65 -21.45
CA MET A 618 -29.52 26.53 -22.05
C MET A 618 -30.08 26.85 -23.44
N GLU A 619 -30.64 28.04 -23.61
CA GLU A 619 -31.20 28.47 -24.91
C GLU A 619 -30.10 28.75 -25.96
N ARG A 620 -28.93 29.18 -25.52
CA ARG A 620 -27.76 29.47 -26.39
C ARG A 620 -26.92 28.23 -26.73
N LEU A 621 -27.24 27.07 -26.16
CA LEU A 621 -26.50 25.85 -26.35
C LEU A 621 -26.86 25.20 -27.70
N SER A 622 -25.90 25.22 -28.64
CA SER A 622 -26.06 24.60 -29.94
C SER A 622 -25.94 23.05 -29.87
N ASP A 623 -26.58 22.33 -30.79
CA ASP A 623 -26.50 20.87 -30.89
C ASP A 623 -25.08 20.36 -31.07
N GLY A 624 -24.20 21.12 -31.73
CA GLY A 624 -22.80 20.78 -31.90
C GLY A 624 -22.05 20.84 -30.58
N MET A 625 -22.32 21.86 -29.76
CA MET A 625 -21.70 22.01 -28.43
C MET A 625 -22.27 20.97 -27.45
N LEU A 626 -23.58 20.71 -27.51
CA LEU A 626 -24.21 19.64 -26.70
C LEU A 626 -23.55 18.30 -26.95
N ARG A 627 -23.33 17.91 -28.21
CA ARG A 627 -22.64 16.64 -28.56
C ARG A 627 -21.23 16.56 -27.96
N ARG A 628 -20.47 17.65 -28.01
CA ARG A 628 -19.13 17.69 -27.41
C ARG A 628 -19.17 17.52 -25.88
N LEU A 629 -20.13 18.16 -25.23
CA LEU A 629 -20.31 18.03 -23.77
C LEU A 629 -20.74 16.61 -23.37
N LEU A 630 -21.63 15.98 -24.12
CA LEU A 630 -22.03 14.60 -23.86
C LEU A 630 -20.89 13.57 -24.09
N ASN A 631 -19.90 13.93 -24.94
CA ASN A 631 -18.71 13.14 -25.21
C ASN A 631 -17.46 13.71 -24.51
N ILE A 632 -17.63 14.33 -23.35
CA ILE A 632 -16.55 15.04 -22.62
C ILE A 632 -15.32 14.18 -22.35
N GLU A 633 -15.51 12.89 -22.07
CA GLU A 633 -14.39 11.98 -21.82
C GLU A 633 -13.51 11.80 -23.06
N GLU A 634 -14.11 11.71 -24.25
CA GLU A 634 -13.37 11.59 -25.52
C GLU A 634 -12.62 12.90 -25.83
N GLU A 635 -13.27 14.05 -25.58
CA GLU A 635 -12.64 15.37 -25.73
C GLU A 635 -11.43 15.52 -24.81
N VAL A 636 -11.49 14.99 -23.58
CA VAL A 636 -10.37 15.03 -22.63
C VAL A 636 -9.28 14.01 -23.01
N ARG A 637 -9.66 12.75 -23.30
CA ARG A 637 -8.69 11.69 -23.70
C ARG A 637 -7.94 12.05 -25.00
N GLY A 638 -8.61 12.74 -25.90
CA GLY A 638 -8.00 13.23 -27.16
C GLY A 638 -6.86 14.22 -26.96
N ARG A 639 -6.62 14.71 -25.72
CA ARG A 639 -5.55 15.65 -25.38
C ARG A 639 -4.27 15.01 -24.85
N GLY A 640 -4.24 13.69 -24.68
CA GLY A 640 -3.06 12.93 -24.24
C GLY A 640 -3.25 12.13 -22.96
N SER A 641 -2.26 11.30 -22.61
CA SER A 641 -2.32 10.38 -21.46
C SER A 641 -2.49 11.11 -20.12
N ASP A 642 -1.82 12.23 -19.94
CA ASP A 642 -1.87 13.03 -18.70
C ASP A 642 -3.27 13.61 -18.43
N ALA A 643 -3.99 13.95 -19.50
CA ALA A 643 -5.37 14.43 -19.42
C ALA A 643 -6.34 13.33 -19.02
N ALA A 644 -6.11 12.08 -19.46
CA ALA A 644 -6.94 10.93 -19.11
C ALA A 644 -6.93 10.65 -17.59
N GLY A 645 -5.80 10.87 -16.92
CA GLY A 645 -5.68 10.74 -15.45
C GLY A 645 -6.51 11.74 -14.66
N GLN A 646 -7.00 12.81 -15.30
CA GLN A 646 -7.87 13.80 -14.66
C GLN A 646 -9.36 13.46 -14.73
N LEU A 647 -9.76 12.37 -15.36
CA LEU A 647 -11.15 11.93 -15.51
C LEU A 647 -11.73 11.25 -14.27
N SER A 648 -11.18 11.48 -13.10
CA SER A 648 -11.61 10.83 -11.85
C SER A 648 -11.63 11.80 -10.67
N GLY A 649 -12.37 11.41 -9.64
CA GLY A 649 -12.50 12.13 -8.37
C GLY A 649 -13.36 13.38 -8.47
N HIS A 650 -13.60 13.99 -7.29
CA HIS A 650 -14.37 15.22 -7.17
C HIS A 650 -13.79 16.34 -8.06
N PRO A 651 -14.60 17.15 -8.78
CA PRO A 651 -16.08 17.19 -8.80
C PRO A 651 -16.75 16.49 -10.01
N TRP A 652 -16.21 15.38 -10.53
CA TRP A 652 -16.79 14.70 -11.69
C TRP A 652 -18.23 14.22 -11.46
N GLU A 653 -18.56 13.79 -10.24
CA GLU A 653 -19.94 13.42 -9.85
C GLU A 653 -20.89 14.59 -10.08
N LEU A 654 -20.46 15.84 -9.79
CA LEU A 654 -21.26 17.06 -10.01
C LEU A 654 -21.24 17.51 -11.47
N ILE A 655 -20.12 17.35 -12.19
CA ILE A 655 -20.07 17.60 -13.64
C ILE A 655 -21.10 16.74 -14.36
N TYR A 656 -21.12 15.41 -14.07
CA TYR A 656 -22.10 14.52 -14.68
C TYR A 656 -23.53 14.82 -14.25
N LYS A 657 -23.76 15.28 -13.00
CA LYS A 657 -25.06 15.77 -12.55
C LYS A 657 -25.57 16.88 -13.45
N TYR A 658 -24.78 17.94 -13.68
CA TYR A 658 -25.21 19.07 -14.51
C TYR A 658 -25.31 18.71 -15.98
N LEU A 659 -24.45 17.84 -16.50
CA LEU A 659 -24.61 17.30 -17.85
C LEU A 659 -25.89 16.47 -17.99
N ALA A 660 -26.31 15.74 -16.97
CA ALA A 660 -27.58 15.01 -16.97
C ALA A 660 -28.78 15.96 -17.01
N LEU A 661 -28.76 17.05 -16.22
CA LEU A 661 -29.79 18.09 -16.29
C LEU A 661 -29.86 18.73 -17.67
N ILE A 662 -28.70 19.11 -18.25
CA ILE A 662 -28.63 19.69 -19.60
C ILE A 662 -29.17 18.72 -20.65
N ALA A 663 -28.82 17.42 -20.55
CA ALA A 663 -29.29 16.39 -21.47
C ALA A 663 -30.81 16.22 -21.37
N TYR A 664 -31.35 16.18 -20.17
CA TYR A 664 -32.79 16.07 -19.93
C TYR A 664 -33.56 17.22 -20.54
N GLU A 665 -33.17 18.46 -20.23
CA GLU A 665 -33.81 19.68 -20.77
C GLU A 665 -33.75 19.77 -22.32
N LYS A 666 -32.76 19.13 -22.93
CA LYS A 666 -32.60 19.01 -24.38
C LYS A 666 -33.25 17.75 -24.97
N GLY A 667 -34.10 17.05 -24.22
CA GLY A 667 -34.82 15.86 -24.67
C GLY A 667 -33.94 14.65 -24.99
N ARG A 668 -32.77 14.52 -24.35
CA ARG A 668 -31.83 13.40 -24.54
C ARG A 668 -31.92 12.44 -23.36
N GLU A 669 -33.04 11.76 -23.20
CA GLU A 669 -33.33 10.89 -22.07
C GLU A 669 -32.32 9.74 -21.91
N ASP A 670 -31.91 9.09 -23.01
CA ASP A 670 -30.93 8.00 -22.98
C ASP A 670 -29.57 8.49 -22.43
N ALA A 671 -29.11 9.67 -22.86
CA ALA A 671 -27.89 10.27 -22.37
C ALA A 671 -27.99 10.65 -20.89
N THR A 672 -29.17 11.12 -20.44
CA THR A 672 -29.43 11.48 -19.04
C THR A 672 -29.23 10.27 -18.11
N ALA A 673 -29.80 9.13 -18.45
CA ALA A 673 -29.65 7.91 -17.64
C ALA A 673 -28.17 7.45 -17.54
N GLY A 674 -27.45 7.47 -18.66
CA GLY A 674 -26.03 7.12 -18.70
C GLY A 674 -25.15 8.08 -17.87
N LEU A 675 -25.44 9.38 -17.92
CA LEU A 675 -24.72 10.39 -17.14
C LEU A 675 -24.98 10.26 -15.63
N MET A 676 -26.23 9.95 -15.25
CA MET A 676 -26.58 9.67 -13.86
C MET A 676 -25.84 8.44 -13.30
N GLN A 677 -25.70 7.39 -14.12
CA GLN A 677 -24.92 6.22 -13.74
C GLN A 677 -23.42 6.57 -13.59
N LYS A 678 -22.86 7.36 -14.51
CA LYS A 678 -21.50 7.84 -14.41
C LYS A 678 -21.27 8.70 -13.15
N SER A 679 -22.20 9.59 -12.83
CA SER A 679 -22.16 10.37 -11.59
C SER A 679 -22.02 9.46 -10.37
N GLU A 680 -22.80 8.36 -10.32
CA GLU A 680 -22.75 7.37 -9.23
C GLU A 680 -21.38 6.70 -9.11
N THR A 681 -20.79 6.28 -10.23
CA THR A 681 -19.50 5.61 -10.22
C THR A 681 -18.33 6.51 -9.77
N MET A 682 -18.52 7.83 -9.79
CA MET A 682 -17.53 8.80 -9.33
C MET A 682 -17.58 9.07 -7.82
N ILE A 683 -18.67 8.69 -7.15
CA ILE A 683 -18.79 8.81 -5.69
C ILE A 683 -17.95 7.71 -5.05
N ARG A 684 -16.99 8.12 -4.23
CA ARG A 684 -16.01 7.19 -3.64
C ARG A 684 -16.55 6.33 -2.50
N ASN A 685 -17.67 6.71 -1.89
CA ASN A 685 -18.30 6.04 -0.75
C ASN A 685 -17.33 5.86 0.45
N GLN A 686 -16.53 6.89 0.71
CA GLN A 686 -15.59 6.93 1.84
C GLN A 686 -16.22 7.48 3.12
N GLY A 687 -17.53 7.75 3.11
CA GLY A 687 -18.26 8.28 4.25
C GLY A 687 -18.01 9.77 4.53
N MET A 688 -17.56 10.52 3.54
CA MET A 688 -17.29 11.95 3.66
C MET A 688 -18.45 12.81 3.14
N ILE A 689 -18.47 14.08 3.55
CA ILE A 689 -19.47 15.04 3.09
C ILE A 689 -19.51 15.19 1.56
N ILE A 690 -18.37 15.04 0.89
CA ILE A 690 -18.29 15.08 -0.58
C ILE A 690 -19.11 13.95 -1.21
N ASP A 691 -19.12 12.76 -0.61
CA ASP A 691 -19.97 11.65 -1.08
C ASP A 691 -21.45 12.01 -0.91
N MET A 692 -21.81 12.59 0.22
CA MET A 692 -23.18 13.05 0.49
C MET A 692 -23.63 14.11 -0.50
N ILE A 693 -22.76 15.07 -0.83
CA ILE A 693 -23.02 16.10 -1.85
C ILE A 693 -23.28 15.46 -3.22
N GLY A 694 -22.48 14.46 -3.60
CA GLY A 694 -22.68 13.69 -4.82
C GLY A 694 -24.02 12.97 -4.85
N TRP A 695 -24.38 12.28 -3.79
CA TRP A 695 -25.68 11.60 -3.65
C TRP A 695 -26.84 12.59 -3.68
N PHE A 696 -26.73 13.72 -2.97
CA PHE A 696 -27.78 14.76 -3.00
C PHE A 696 -27.95 15.35 -4.40
N GLY A 697 -26.86 15.61 -5.13
CA GLY A 697 -26.94 16.08 -6.51
C GLY A 697 -27.74 15.13 -7.43
N ARG A 698 -27.66 13.84 -7.21
CA ARG A 698 -28.47 12.83 -7.92
C ARG A 698 -29.94 12.87 -7.52
N ILE A 699 -30.23 13.12 -6.23
CA ILE A 699 -31.59 13.31 -5.74
C ILE A 699 -32.22 14.52 -6.43
N GLU A 700 -31.51 15.64 -6.53
CA GLU A 700 -31.96 16.86 -7.21
C GLU A 700 -32.32 16.58 -8.69
N VAL A 701 -31.49 15.81 -9.42
CA VAL A 701 -31.79 15.45 -10.81
C VAL A 701 -33.06 14.57 -10.87
N ALA A 702 -33.20 13.57 -10.01
CA ALA A 702 -34.37 12.70 -10.00
C ALA A 702 -35.64 13.48 -9.66
N MET A 703 -35.58 14.44 -8.75
CA MET A 703 -36.71 15.32 -8.41
C MET A 703 -37.06 16.25 -9.59
N HIS A 704 -36.06 16.84 -10.24
CA HIS A 704 -36.25 17.67 -11.44
C HIS A 704 -36.94 16.90 -12.59
N MET A 705 -36.60 15.62 -12.73
CA MET A 705 -37.23 14.73 -13.70
C MET A 705 -38.61 14.21 -13.27
N GLY A 706 -39.15 14.58 -12.12
CA GLY A 706 -40.40 14.07 -11.56
C GLY A 706 -40.32 12.62 -11.06
N GLN A 707 -39.13 12.05 -10.95
CA GLN A 707 -38.89 10.65 -10.53
C GLN A 707 -38.80 10.52 -9.01
N GLN A 708 -39.84 10.88 -8.28
CA GLN A 708 -39.83 10.92 -6.81
C GLN A 708 -39.47 9.60 -6.14
N GLN A 709 -39.94 8.47 -6.72
CA GLN A 709 -39.62 7.14 -6.19
C GLN A 709 -38.10 6.85 -6.26
N LYS A 710 -37.48 7.20 -7.38
CA LYS A 710 -36.01 7.07 -7.55
C LYS A 710 -35.24 7.99 -6.61
N ALA A 711 -35.73 9.20 -6.38
CA ALA A 711 -35.13 10.13 -5.41
C ALA A 711 -35.15 9.52 -3.99
N ARG A 712 -36.25 8.86 -3.59
CA ARG A 712 -36.35 8.14 -2.30
C ARG A 712 -35.35 6.98 -2.20
N GLU A 713 -35.17 6.22 -3.29
CA GLU A 713 -34.19 5.12 -3.34
C GLU A 713 -32.75 5.64 -3.16
N ILE A 714 -32.40 6.74 -3.84
CA ILE A 714 -31.09 7.38 -3.73
C ILE A 714 -30.86 7.90 -2.32
N CYS A 715 -31.85 8.52 -1.68
CA CYS A 715 -31.73 9.01 -0.30
C CYS A 715 -31.27 7.93 0.70
N ARG A 716 -31.70 6.67 0.50
CA ARG A 716 -31.32 5.55 1.37
C ARG A 716 -29.82 5.21 1.28
N CYS A 717 -29.14 5.65 0.23
CA CYS A 717 -27.70 5.45 0.07
C CYS A 717 -26.87 6.45 0.89
N ILE A 718 -27.42 7.63 1.21
CA ILE A 718 -26.69 8.69 1.91
C ILE A 718 -26.21 8.28 3.30
N PRO A 719 -27.03 7.69 4.18
CA PRO A 719 -26.60 7.27 5.51
C PRO A 719 -25.47 6.23 5.48
N ALA A 720 -25.47 5.35 4.48
CA ALA A 720 -24.44 4.33 4.30
C ALA A 720 -23.11 4.94 3.79
N SER A 721 -23.17 6.04 3.04
CA SER A 721 -22.01 6.75 2.53
C SER A 721 -21.40 7.72 3.53
N LEU A 722 -22.23 8.30 4.40
CA LEU A 722 -21.80 9.32 5.37
C LEU A 722 -21.07 8.68 6.54
N ASN A 723 -19.93 9.27 6.90
CA ASN A 723 -19.20 8.87 8.10
C ASN A 723 -20.06 9.03 9.35
N GLU A 724 -20.16 8.01 10.20
CA GLU A 724 -20.95 8.02 11.44
C GLU A 724 -20.48 9.07 12.46
N HIS A 725 -19.24 9.55 12.33
CA HIS A 725 -18.70 10.66 13.13
C HIS A 725 -19.15 12.04 12.64
N ASN A 726 -19.79 12.13 11.46
CA ASN A 726 -20.32 13.40 10.97
C ASN A 726 -21.54 13.81 11.82
N PRO A 727 -21.59 15.06 12.28
CA PRO A 727 -22.71 15.54 13.12
C PRO A 727 -24.09 15.44 12.48
N VAL A 728 -24.15 15.45 11.15
CA VAL A 728 -25.39 15.33 10.39
C VAL A 728 -25.83 13.88 10.21
N TYR A 729 -24.93 12.91 10.44
CA TYR A 729 -25.21 11.48 10.25
C TYR A 729 -26.42 11.03 11.08
N GLN A 730 -26.44 11.33 12.38
CA GLN A 730 -27.53 10.94 13.25
C GLN A 730 -28.85 11.59 12.84
N LEU A 731 -28.80 12.90 12.48
CA LEU A 731 -29.98 13.63 12.03
C LEU A 731 -30.61 12.99 10.79
N ILE A 732 -29.80 12.55 9.83
CA ILE A 732 -30.26 11.87 8.62
C ILE A 732 -30.78 10.47 8.97
N HIS A 733 -30.10 9.75 9.85
CA HIS A 733 -30.44 8.38 10.22
C HIS A 733 -31.71 8.28 11.04
N GLU A 734 -32.01 9.28 11.86
CA GLU A 734 -33.22 9.36 12.71
C GLU A 734 -34.47 9.82 11.92
N THR A 735 -34.30 10.30 10.67
CA THR A 735 -35.40 10.86 9.89
C THR A 735 -36.09 9.75 9.07
N GLU A 736 -37.36 9.47 9.37
CA GLU A 736 -38.14 8.43 8.69
C GLU A 736 -38.83 8.91 7.39
N SER A 737 -39.20 10.20 7.37
CA SER A 737 -39.92 10.80 6.24
C SER A 737 -38.96 11.28 5.15
N PHE A 738 -39.24 10.91 3.88
CA PHE A 738 -38.47 11.42 2.73
C PHE A 738 -38.57 12.94 2.61
N GLU A 739 -39.74 13.52 2.85
CA GLU A 739 -39.97 14.95 2.74
C GLU A 739 -39.16 15.72 3.76
N ASP A 740 -39.05 15.21 4.98
CA ASP A 740 -38.22 15.80 6.04
C ASP A 740 -36.74 15.63 5.73
N LEU A 741 -36.33 14.46 5.27
CA LEU A 741 -34.94 14.22 4.88
C LEU A 741 -34.53 15.14 3.71
N TYR A 742 -35.38 15.25 2.68
CA TYR A 742 -35.11 16.15 1.56
C TYR A 742 -34.97 17.59 2.02
N ARG A 743 -35.87 18.06 2.92
CA ARG A 743 -35.81 19.42 3.48
C ARG A 743 -34.51 19.65 4.29
N ILE A 744 -34.05 18.66 5.06
CA ILE A 744 -32.77 18.74 5.78
C ILE A 744 -31.62 18.88 4.79
N LEU A 745 -31.59 18.01 3.78
CA LEU A 745 -30.53 18.03 2.74
C LEU A 745 -30.54 19.35 1.96
N ASP A 746 -31.71 19.83 1.56
CA ASP A 746 -31.84 21.10 0.81
C ASP A 746 -31.38 22.33 1.65
N ASN A 747 -31.58 22.27 2.96
CA ASN A 747 -31.16 23.35 3.86
C ASN A 747 -29.67 23.33 4.20
N HIS A 748 -29.02 22.15 4.19
CA HIS A 748 -27.65 21.99 4.69
C HIS A 748 -26.66 21.60 3.59
N ILE A 749 -27.09 20.97 2.48
CA ILE A 749 -26.20 20.52 1.43
C ILE A 749 -26.21 21.51 0.26
N PHE A 750 -25.05 22.11 0.04
CA PHE A 750 -24.82 22.97 -1.11
C PHE A 750 -23.91 22.27 -2.10
N THR A 751 -24.44 21.90 -3.28
CA THR A 751 -23.69 21.21 -4.34
C THR A 751 -22.78 22.15 -5.13
N TYR A 752 -22.40 23.25 -4.53
CA TYR A 752 -21.52 24.27 -5.08
C TYR A 752 -20.50 24.70 -4.03
N MET A 753 -19.44 25.35 -4.44
CA MET A 753 -18.36 25.87 -3.59
C MET A 753 -17.53 24.87 -2.77
N TYR A 754 -17.80 23.55 -2.85
CA TYR A 754 -16.92 22.54 -2.29
C TYR A 754 -15.82 22.18 -3.30
N ARG A 755 -14.62 21.97 -2.79
CA ARG A 755 -13.45 21.77 -3.64
C ARG A 755 -12.55 20.63 -3.16
#